data_0dfcabe340c0527e6f7603123084bc72
#
_entry.id   0dfcabe340c0527e6f7603123084bc72
#
_cell.length_a   1.000
_cell.length_b   1.000
_cell.length_c   1.000
_cell.angle_alpha   90.00
_cell.angle_beta   90.00
_cell.angle_gamma   90.00
#
_symmetry.space_group_name_H-M   'P 1'
#
loop_
_entity.id
_entity.type
_entity.pdbx_description
1 polymer ?
#
loop_
_entity_poly.entity_id
_entity_poly.type
_entity_poly.pdbx_seq_one_letter_code
_entity_poly.pdbx_strand_id
1 'polypeptide(L)'
;MIKRKNPRQFVLVLTILLAVLLFSGKALAQTLVQVEGKVTDEQGNALPGAAVLIKNVATGYSHSAVTKSDGTYVVSGIQPGQYEMSISLSGFKTELRKGLTFNVGARLTINFSLPASAVAEEVTVTAASPMVETTKSEVGGVVDRVKIDSLPLLDRDFNALTIIKPGVAAEYGDIRSNAQPYGSENILTDGVSNKWVGRNDTNMNIPADAIQEFRVMTNQYEAEYGSSSGMVRSTLTRSGTNAWHGRLAFFTRVEAFDTVNYFINHATYNGPELSKGQYEKPKFSHYNWSGNFGGPIKKDKAHFFIQYEGVSHREYAAITSPLVPNESLPMDLKNHQILVKLDYQMNEKNIFLFRYSLDHPTYNNYGAGGVFTKTTAYNEPTNIYDFQLNWTNYPSDKTMNELRLLYDYNWYGDHSAFDDKAPFVQRPSGYFGTYPNVPQEVTTKRYELVENFSLFTGPHSFKFGVDASRVLCNGYVNQYTNGYYIFTTDEPFDPNNFFTYPLVLLIAPNVPLIDSPYWDIGAYVQDSWKVSSRLTFNYGLRYNYYSVQYLDINHTNIRNFCPRLAFSYDPIGDGKTAIRGGIGTYSQNPQLNLGLLVGIMDQLSVKQIIYPGYPDPNIPNPFVPYIPPSDVPLGRYKGGTNLYPPFTIQATLGFQREFVTDFSMGVDLVWAKGQNFSRAENDNPVIPGTGYLRPDNTQGDIWVYRMHGRSDYKAMYFTLSKRYSHGWSLDVAYTLSKSMSDIESEQTEPYSYAADGWARMYGPGDFDARHRLAVTGILDLPLGFQLSGLAYYRSAIPWTPFYATDVNLDSRVSDMVDASRNSRRGFDQFFINARLSKYVNVSQVRFQIFAEVYNVTNRANFGSVFTTYGLPDFGNPTTAGDPRRFQFGARFDF
;
A
#
# COMPACT_ATOMS: atom_id res chain seq x y z
N MET A 1 24.45 -1.48 -28.51
CA MET A 1 25.74 -2.10 -28.06
C MET A 1 25.57 -2.56 -26.63
N ILE A 2 25.35 -3.83 -26.38
CA ILE A 2 25.15 -4.43 -25.06
C ILE A 2 26.47 -4.34 -24.30
N LYS A 3 26.61 -3.40 -23.35
CA LYS A 3 27.79 -3.39 -22.45
C LYS A 3 27.77 -4.68 -21.61
N ARG A 4 28.78 -5.50 -21.76
CA ARG A 4 29.03 -6.72 -20.98
C ARG A 4 29.01 -6.34 -19.49
N LYS A 5 28.00 -6.81 -18.75
CA LYS A 5 27.91 -6.71 -17.28
C LYS A 5 29.19 -7.31 -16.68
N ASN A 6 29.76 -6.62 -15.69
CA ASN A 6 31.00 -6.99 -15.03
C ASN A 6 30.86 -8.35 -14.32
N PRO A 7 31.43 -9.45 -14.83
CA PRO A 7 31.21 -10.78 -14.28
C PRO A 7 31.71 -10.93 -12.84
N ARG A 8 32.58 -10.02 -12.38
CA ARG A 8 33.12 -10.02 -11.01
C ARG A 8 32.06 -9.67 -9.95
N GLN A 9 31.11 -8.80 -10.29
CA GLN A 9 30.02 -8.44 -9.36
C GLN A 9 28.99 -9.56 -9.24
N PHE A 10 28.67 -10.21 -10.35
CA PHE A 10 27.81 -11.39 -10.35
C PHE A 10 28.44 -12.55 -9.56
N VAL A 11 29.76 -12.76 -9.73
CA VAL A 11 30.51 -13.77 -8.97
C VAL A 11 30.57 -13.41 -7.48
N LEU A 12 30.72 -12.13 -7.10
CA LEU A 12 30.70 -11.70 -5.70
C LEU A 12 29.32 -11.94 -5.06
N VAL A 13 28.24 -11.57 -5.74
CA VAL A 13 26.86 -11.81 -5.27
C VAL A 13 26.57 -13.31 -5.20
N LEU A 14 27.00 -14.06 -6.19
CA LEU A 14 26.87 -15.53 -6.20
C LEU A 14 27.71 -16.18 -5.11
N THR A 15 28.89 -15.65 -4.84
CA THR A 15 29.79 -16.14 -3.76
C THR A 15 29.21 -15.80 -2.39
N ILE A 16 28.62 -14.62 -2.20
CA ILE A 16 27.90 -14.25 -0.96
C ILE A 16 26.66 -15.12 -0.81
N LEU A 17 25.87 -15.33 -1.88
CA LEU A 17 24.73 -16.26 -1.88
C LEU A 17 25.17 -17.70 -1.58
N LEU A 18 26.25 -18.17 -2.19
CA LEU A 18 26.80 -19.51 -1.94
C LEU A 18 27.38 -19.62 -0.53
N ALA A 19 28.06 -18.59 -0.03
CA ALA A 19 28.53 -18.55 1.35
C ALA A 19 27.36 -18.55 2.33
N VAL A 20 26.32 -17.76 2.09
CA VAL A 20 25.07 -17.78 2.89
C VAL A 20 24.41 -19.15 2.80
N LEU A 21 24.30 -19.78 1.62
CA LEU A 21 23.78 -21.13 1.44
C LEU A 21 24.66 -22.21 2.09
N LEU A 22 25.97 -22.05 2.10
CA LEU A 22 26.89 -23.00 2.75
C LEU A 22 26.92 -22.85 4.28
N PHE A 23 26.65 -21.63 4.81
CA PHE A 23 26.46 -21.38 6.24
C PHE A 23 25.02 -21.60 6.68
N SER A 24 24.03 -21.64 5.78
CA SER A 24 22.60 -21.78 6.07
C SER A 24 22.11 -23.18 6.38
N GLY A 25 23.00 -24.08 6.81
CA GLY A 25 22.55 -25.37 7.35
C GLY A 25 21.47 -25.28 8.44
N LYS A 26 21.05 -24.08 8.88
CA LYS A 26 20.02 -23.84 9.93
C LYS A 26 19.64 -22.35 9.97
N ALA A 27 18.54 -21.99 9.40
CA ALA A 27 18.05 -20.60 9.51
C ALA A 27 16.53 -20.37 9.43
N LEU A 28 15.74 -19.41 9.87
CA LEU A 28 14.88 -18.56 10.17
C LEU A 28 13.71 -17.79 10.41
N ALA A 29 12.88 -17.02 10.58
CA ALA A 29 11.45 -16.65 10.70
C ALA A 29 11.01 -15.16 10.76
N GLN A 30 9.80 -14.80 10.22
CA GLN A 30 9.38 -13.39 10.15
C GLN A 30 7.95 -13.03 10.62
N THR A 31 6.89 -13.79 10.38
CA THR A 31 5.49 -13.43 10.72
C THR A 31 5.05 -13.99 12.07
N LEU A 32 5.92 -14.67 12.74
CA LEU A 32 5.62 -15.42 13.95
C LEU A 32 5.77 -14.59 15.21
N VAL A 33 5.11 -15.04 16.28
CA VAL A 33 5.09 -14.40 17.58
C VAL A 33 6.22 -14.94 18.45
N GLN A 34 6.80 -14.08 19.28
CA GLN A 34 7.70 -14.45 20.35
C GLN A 34 7.03 -14.19 21.70
N VAL A 35 7.02 -15.18 22.57
CA VAL A 35 6.58 -15.03 23.96
C VAL A 35 7.75 -15.29 24.88
N GLU A 36 7.96 -14.41 25.81
CA GLU A 36 9.05 -14.50 26.79
C GLU A 36 8.56 -14.04 28.15
N GLY A 37 9.30 -14.36 29.19
CA GLY A 37 8.95 -13.93 30.54
C GLY A 37 9.85 -14.53 31.58
N LYS A 38 9.48 -14.28 32.83
CA LYS A 38 10.13 -14.83 34.01
C LYS A 38 9.12 -15.57 34.86
N VAL A 39 9.52 -16.72 35.40
CA VAL A 39 8.76 -17.51 36.38
C VAL A 39 9.42 -17.36 37.74
N THR A 40 8.66 -16.95 38.75
CA THR A 40 9.13 -16.75 40.12
C THR A 40 8.21 -17.47 41.11
N ASP A 41 8.65 -17.62 42.35
CA ASP A 41 7.77 -17.91 43.48
C ASP A 41 7.06 -16.63 43.98
N GLU A 42 6.19 -16.73 44.98
CA GLU A 42 5.48 -15.60 45.61
C GLU A 42 6.43 -14.57 46.27
N GLN A 43 7.66 -14.98 46.62
CA GLN A 43 8.68 -14.12 47.19
C GLN A 43 9.54 -13.40 46.11
N GLY A 44 9.33 -13.72 44.82
CA GLY A 44 10.08 -13.13 43.71
C GLY A 44 11.35 -13.90 43.35
N ASN A 45 11.66 -15.04 43.98
CA ASN A 45 12.83 -15.84 43.63
C ASN A 45 12.60 -16.53 42.29
N ALA A 46 13.64 -16.67 41.50
CA ALA A 46 13.58 -17.32 40.19
C ALA A 46 13.29 -18.84 40.36
N LEU A 47 12.44 -19.36 39.47
CA LEU A 47 12.11 -20.80 39.42
C LEU A 47 12.73 -21.43 38.16
N PRO A 48 13.95 -22.00 38.23
CA PRO A 48 14.56 -22.72 37.13
C PRO A 48 13.89 -24.08 36.94
N GLY A 49 13.87 -24.57 35.69
CA GLY A 49 13.35 -25.88 35.36
C GLY A 49 11.82 -25.97 35.27
N ALA A 50 11.10 -24.85 35.40
CA ALA A 50 9.65 -24.84 35.18
C ALA A 50 9.32 -25.10 33.69
N ALA A 51 8.40 -26.02 33.42
CA ALA A 51 7.94 -26.34 32.10
C ALA A 51 6.89 -25.29 31.67
N VAL A 52 7.13 -24.65 30.53
CA VAL A 52 6.23 -23.71 29.87
C VAL A 52 5.63 -24.39 28.65
N LEU A 53 4.31 -24.51 28.56
CA LEU A 53 3.58 -25.04 27.42
C LEU A 53 2.64 -23.96 26.88
N ILE A 54 2.73 -23.71 25.58
CA ILE A 54 1.88 -22.77 24.84
C ILE A 54 1.09 -23.57 23.81
N LYS A 55 -0.22 -23.62 23.92
CA LYS A 55 -1.09 -24.40 23.03
C LYS A 55 -2.08 -23.52 22.29
N ASN A 56 -2.11 -23.66 20.96
CA ASN A 56 -3.12 -23.00 20.11
C ASN A 56 -4.48 -23.66 20.31
N VAL A 57 -5.49 -22.88 20.67
CA VAL A 57 -6.83 -23.37 20.96
C VAL A 57 -7.52 -23.91 19.70
N ALA A 58 -7.27 -23.30 18.55
CA ALA A 58 -7.97 -23.62 17.31
C ALA A 58 -7.38 -24.85 16.59
N THR A 59 -6.04 -25.00 16.60
CA THR A 59 -5.34 -26.06 15.83
C THR A 59 -4.77 -27.18 16.70
N GLY A 60 -4.68 -26.99 18.03
CA GLY A 60 -4.01 -27.90 18.91
C GLY A 60 -2.48 -27.85 18.87
N TYR A 61 -1.88 -27.06 17.98
CA TYR A 61 -0.43 -26.92 17.89
C TYR A 61 0.15 -26.41 19.20
N SER A 62 1.26 -27.00 19.63
CA SER A 62 1.89 -26.63 20.91
C SER A 62 3.38 -26.36 20.73
N HIS A 63 3.86 -25.44 21.57
CA HIS A 63 5.27 -25.11 21.74
C HIS A 63 5.62 -25.24 23.22
N SER A 64 6.81 -25.73 23.53
CA SER A 64 7.27 -25.88 24.90
C SER A 64 8.65 -25.25 25.09
N ALA A 65 8.91 -24.81 26.32
CA ALA A 65 10.23 -24.38 26.78
C ALA A 65 10.40 -24.72 28.26
N VAL A 66 11.63 -24.62 28.74
CA VAL A 66 11.97 -24.81 30.17
C VAL A 66 12.66 -23.54 30.66
N THR A 67 12.32 -23.05 31.86
CA THR A 67 12.94 -21.85 32.42
C THR A 67 14.43 -22.07 32.72
N LYS A 68 15.24 -21.07 32.43
CA LYS A 68 16.69 -21.03 32.65
C LYS A 68 17.02 -20.88 34.17
N SER A 69 18.32 -20.83 34.51
CA SER A 69 18.79 -20.67 35.89
C SER A 69 18.31 -19.39 36.57
N ASP A 70 17.99 -18.35 35.80
CA ASP A 70 17.48 -17.06 36.26
C ASP A 70 15.93 -16.97 36.22
N GLY A 71 15.26 -18.11 35.96
CA GLY A 71 13.81 -18.20 35.83
C GLY A 71 13.24 -17.68 34.49
N THR A 72 14.07 -17.23 33.58
CA THR A 72 13.58 -16.70 32.28
C THR A 72 13.29 -17.81 31.29
N TYR A 73 12.30 -17.55 30.39
CA TYR A 73 11.98 -18.42 29.27
C TYR A 73 11.75 -17.60 28.01
N VAL A 74 11.94 -18.22 26.85
CA VAL A 74 11.62 -17.67 25.53
C VAL A 74 11.02 -18.80 24.69
N VAL A 75 9.86 -18.56 24.11
CA VAL A 75 9.22 -19.40 23.10
C VAL A 75 9.01 -18.55 21.87
N SER A 76 9.59 -18.94 20.75
CA SER A 76 9.54 -18.20 19.50
C SER A 76 8.91 -19.03 18.38
N GLY A 77 8.52 -18.37 17.29
CA GLY A 77 7.97 -19.08 16.15
C GLY A 77 6.51 -19.50 16.30
N ILE A 78 5.81 -18.88 17.23
CA ILE A 78 4.42 -19.16 17.49
C ILE A 78 3.58 -18.47 16.39
N GLN A 79 2.68 -19.21 15.75
CA GLN A 79 1.75 -18.61 14.79
C GLN A 79 0.77 -17.67 15.50
N PRO A 80 0.33 -16.56 14.87
CA PRO A 80 -0.73 -15.73 15.44
C PRO A 80 -2.02 -16.51 15.67
N GLY A 81 -2.74 -16.16 16.76
CA GLY A 81 -4.00 -16.83 17.09
C GLY A 81 -4.37 -16.75 18.57
N GLN A 82 -5.34 -17.60 18.97
CA GLN A 82 -5.79 -17.74 20.37
C GLN A 82 -5.03 -18.86 21.06
N TYR A 83 -4.54 -18.60 22.27
CA TYR A 83 -3.66 -19.51 22.98
C TYR A 83 -4.03 -19.68 24.45
N GLU A 84 -3.66 -20.85 24.98
CA GLU A 84 -3.57 -21.13 26.39
C GLU A 84 -2.09 -21.37 26.75
N MET A 85 -1.67 -20.89 27.93
CA MET A 85 -0.33 -21.12 28.46
C MET A 85 -0.41 -21.81 29.81
N SER A 86 0.31 -22.91 29.98
CA SER A 86 0.46 -23.57 31.27
C SER A 86 1.91 -23.56 31.72
N ILE A 87 2.12 -23.26 33.01
CA ILE A 87 3.42 -23.33 33.67
C ILE A 87 3.34 -24.31 34.81
N SER A 88 4.23 -25.30 34.83
CA SER A 88 4.29 -26.33 35.88
C SER A 88 5.71 -26.57 36.39
N LEU A 89 5.83 -26.75 37.68
CA LEU A 89 7.08 -27.15 38.38
C LEU A 89 6.71 -28.02 39.58
N SER A 90 7.48 -29.10 39.81
CA SER A 90 7.27 -29.94 40.96
C SER A 90 7.42 -29.15 42.28
N GLY A 91 6.46 -29.29 43.20
CA GLY A 91 6.39 -28.51 44.43
C GLY A 91 5.68 -27.16 44.33
N PHE A 92 5.10 -26.84 43.15
CA PHE A 92 4.33 -25.62 42.92
C PHE A 92 2.98 -25.90 42.25
N LYS A 93 2.00 -25.01 42.42
CA LYS A 93 0.74 -25.08 41.69
C LYS A 93 0.95 -24.81 40.22
N THR A 94 0.32 -25.57 39.34
CA THR A 94 0.29 -25.30 37.91
C THR A 94 -0.61 -24.11 37.65
N GLU A 95 -0.10 -23.08 36.98
CA GLU A 95 -0.91 -21.95 36.52
C GLU A 95 -1.26 -22.14 35.07
N LEU A 96 -2.56 -22.11 34.72
CA LEU A 96 -3.10 -22.15 33.36
C LEU A 96 -3.72 -20.80 33.03
N ARG A 97 -3.17 -20.08 32.06
CA ARG A 97 -3.76 -18.82 31.50
C ARG A 97 -4.48 -19.11 30.21
N LYS A 98 -5.76 -18.72 30.15
CA LYS A 98 -6.63 -18.82 28.97
C LYS A 98 -6.96 -17.44 28.41
N GLY A 99 -7.39 -17.41 27.11
CA GLY A 99 -7.83 -16.19 26.45
C GLY A 99 -6.71 -15.29 25.93
N LEU A 100 -5.49 -15.81 25.82
CA LEU A 100 -4.36 -15.06 25.28
C LEU A 100 -4.48 -14.94 23.76
N THR A 101 -4.43 -13.72 23.25
CA THR A 101 -4.40 -13.42 21.80
C THR A 101 -2.98 -13.02 21.40
N PHE A 102 -2.41 -13.74 20.45
CA PHE A 102 -1.09 -13.48 19.91
C PHE A 102 -1.23 -12.93 18.48
N ASN A 103 -0.90 -11.67 18.29
CA ASN A 103 -1.04 -10.98 17.01
C ASN A 103 0.21 -11.13 16.14
N VAL A 104 0.08 -10.96 14.82
CA VAL A 104 1.16 -11.09 13.85
C VAL A 104 2.39 -10.27 14.24
N GLY A 105 3.54 -10.94 14.30
CA GLY A 105 4.83 -10.34 14.65
C GLY A 105 4.93 -9.80 16.07
N ALA A 106 4.03 -10.13 17.02
CA ALA A 106 4.08 -9.63 18.38
C ALA A 106 5.28 -10.19 19.17
N ARG A 107 5.85 -9.37 20.05
CA ARG A 107 6.79 -9.81 21.11
C ARG A 107 6.17 -9.52 22.47
N LEU A 108 5.74 -10.58 23.16
CA LEU A 108 4.98 -10.49 24.39
C LEU A 108 5.83 -10.90 25.59
N THR A 109 5.84 -10.06 26.63
CA THR A 109 6.43 -10.42 27.92
C THR A 109 5.31 -10.87 28.85
N ILE A 110 5.29 -12.16 29.24
CA ILE A 110 4.30 -12.75 30.14
C ILE A 110 5.03 -13.38 31.33
N ASN A 111 4.92 -12.76 32.49
CA ASN A 111 5.55 -13.24 33.75
C ASN A 111 4.57 -14.07 34.55
N PHE A 112 5.08 -15.05 35.32
CA PHE A 112 4.30 -15.92 36.20
C PHE A 112 4.87 -15.90 37.60
N SER A 113 3.99 -16.02 38.63
CA SER A 113 4.36 -16.18 40.00
C SER A 113 3.62 -17.41 40.56
N LEU A 114 4.35 -18.51 40.81
CA LEU A 114 3.77 -19.77 41.21
C LEU A 114 3.71 -19.92 42.73
N PRO A 115 2.53 -20.16 43.32
CA PRO A 115 2.40 -20.50 44.71
C PRO A 115 3.00 -21.88 44.99
N ALA A 116 3.72 -22.04 46.10
CA ALA A 116 4.17 -23.36 46.54
C ALA A 116 2.98 -24.28 46.91
N SER A 117 3.05 -25.54 46.54
CA SER A 117 2.01 -26.54 46.90
C SER A 117 2.61 -27.92 47.03
N ALA A 118 2.22 -28.63 48.06
CA ALA A 118 2.58 -30.05 48.27
C ALA A 118 1.74 -31.02 47.42
N VAL A 119 0.63 -30.55 46.83
CA VAL A 119 -0.29 -31.32 45.99
C VAL A 119 -0.35 -30.70 44.60
N ALA A 120 -0.40 -31.53 43.58
CA ALA A 120 -0.55 -31.03 42.20
C ALA A 120 -1.96 -30.44 42.00
N GLU A 121 -2.06 -29.12 42.16
CA GLU A 121 -3.28 -28.33 41.92
C GLU A 121 -3.08 -27.44 40.71
N GLU A 122 -4.14 -27.18 39.94
CA GLU A 122 -4.16 -26.25 38.81
C GLU A 122 -4.98 -25.03 39.16
N VAL A 123 -4.42 -23.84 38.88
CA VAL A 123 -5.12 -22.58 39.01
C VAL A 123 -5.35 -22.03 37.58
N THR A 124 -6.58 -21.93 37.18
CA THR A 124 -6.95 -21.33 35.87
C THR A 124 -7.21 -19.83 36.03
N VAL A 125 -6.53 -19.01 35.22
CA VAL A 125 -6.69 -17.57 35.18
C VAL A 125 -7.10 -17.16 33.76
N THR A 126 -8.17 -16.41 33.63
CA THR A 126 -8.50 -15.76 32.36
C THR A 126 -7.68 -14.45 32.28
N ALA A 127 -6.78 -14.38 31.31
CA ALA A 127 -5.89 -13.24 31.16
C ALA A 127 -5.93 -12.69 29.73
N ALA A 128 -5.91 -11.37 29.59
CA ALA A 128 -5.74 -10.74 28.29
C ALA A 128 -4.23 -10.56 27.99
N SER A 129 -3.85 -10.64 26.71
CA SER A 129 -2.48 -10.30 26.28
C SER A 129 -2.16 -8.84 26.61
N PRO A 130 -0.90 -8.48 26.94
CA PRO A 130 -0.50 -7.09 27.15
C PRO A 130 -0.88 -6.20 25.97
N MET A 131 -1.33 -4.97 26.22
CA MET A 131 -1.62 -3.98 25.18
C MET A 131 -0.38 -3.21 24.71
N VAL A 132 0.67 -3.19 25.52
CA VAL A 132 1.93 -2.49 25.26
C VAL A 132 3.04 -3.52 25.01
N GLU A 133 3.72 -3.41 23.88
CA GLU A 133 4.90 -4.21 23.56
C GLU A 133 6.14 -3.48 24.11
N THR A 134 6.64 -3.91 25.28
CA THR A 134 7.75 -3.24 26.00
C THR A 134 9.13 -3.58 25.46
N THR A 135 9.26 -4.46 24.48
CA THR A 135 10.54 -4.86 23.87
C THR A 135 10.66 -4.42 22.41
N LYS A 136 9.60 -3.87 21.82
CA LYS A 136 9.59 -3.34 20.45
C LYS A 136 9.67 -1.82 20.42
N SER A 137 10.34 -1.32 19.41
CA SER A 137 10.54 0.13 19.17
C SER A 137 9.72 0.68 18.00
N GLU A 138 9.06 -0.18 17.22
CA GLU A 138 8.29 0.25 16.05
C GLU A 138 7.06 1.09 16.43
N VAL A 139 6.69 2.00 15.52
CA VAL A 139 5.45 2.79 15.58
C VAL A 139 4.45 2.20 14.60
N GLY A 140 3.22 2.00 15.04
CA GLY A 140 2.18 1.38 14.22
C GLY A 140 1.19 0.56 15.04
N GLY A 141 0.71 -0.54 14.51
CA GLY A 141 -0.16 -1.48 15.24
C GLY A 141 -0.95 -2.41 14.35
N VAL A 142 -1.72 -3.28 14.99
CA VAL A 142 -2.51 -4.33 14.34
C VAL A 142 -3.94 -3.86 14.11
N VAL A 143 -4.53 -4.28 13.01
CA VAL A 143 -5.98 -4.29 12.75
C VAL A 143 -6.43 -5.74 12.78
N ASP A 144 -7.14 -6.08 13.84
CA ASP A 144 -7.57 -7.43 14.13
C ASP A 144 -8.86 -7.82 13.40
N ARG A 145 -9.20 -9.11 13.48
CA ARG A 145 -10.39 -9.68 12.84
C ARG A 145 -11.68 -9.03 13.29
N VAL A 146 -11.79 -8.62 14.56
CA VAL A 146 -13.01 -7.99 15.10
C VAL A 146 -13.29 -6.68 14.37
N LYS A 147 -12.25 -5.88 14.12
CA LYS A 147 -12.36 -4.61 13.38
C LYS A 147 -12.70 -4.85 11.90
N ILE A 148 -12.04 -5.81 11.24
CA ILE A 148 -12.31 -6.16 9.84
C ILE A 148 -13.76 -6.63 9.65
N ASP A 149 -14.28 -7.42 10.61
CA ASP A 149 -15.64 -7.95 10.53
C ASP A 149 -16.73 -6.92 10.87
N SER A 150 -16.44 -5.97 11.76
CA SER A 150 -17.45 -5.10 12.36
C SER A 150 -17.49 -3.70 11.76
N LEU A 151 -16.34 -3.13 11.33
CA LEU A 151 -16.31 -1.78 10.77
C LEU A 151 -16.92 -1.73 9.36
N PRO A 152 -17.55 -0.60 8.99
CA PRO A 152 -18.08 -0.44 7.64
C PRO A 152 -16.94 -0.40 6.60
N LEU A 153 -17.03 -1.22 5.58
CA LEU A 153 -16.03 -1.36 4.49
C LEU A 153 -16.73 -1.22 3.15
N LEU A 154 -16.58 -0.05 2.54
CA LEU A 154 -17.07 0.17 1.17
C LEU A 154 -16.33 -0.78 0.23
N ASP A 155 -17.09 -1.45 -0.63
CA ASP A 155 -16.57 -2.46 -1.58
C ASP A 155 -15.71 -3.55 -0.92
N ARG A 156 -15.80 -3.72 0.42
CA ARG A 156 -15.06 -4.68 1.24
C ARG A 156 -13.54 -4.54 1.20
N ASP A 157 -13.05 -3.37 0.80
CA ASP A 157 -11.62 -3.08 0.79
C ASP A 157 -11.09 -2.90 2.21
N PHE A 158 -10.43 -3.94 2.75
CA PHE A 158 -9.82 -3.88 4.08
C PHE A 158 -8.63 -2.93 4.15
N ASN A 159 -8.00 -2.60 2.99
CA ASN A 159 -6.88 -1.66 2.93
C ASN A 159 -7.29 -0.27 3.43
N ALA A 160 -8.57 0.10 3.22
CA ALA A 160 -9.13 1.34 3.74
C ALA A 160 -9.00 1.48 5.27
N LEU A 161 -8.91 0.38 6.03
CA LEU A 161 -8.67 0.43 7.47
C LEU A 161 -7.23 0.81 7.84
N THR A 162 -6.31 0.90 6.90
CA THR A 162 -4.94 1.37 7.19
C THR A 162 -4.92 2.80 7.73
N ILE A 163 -5.89 3.65 7.32
CA ILE A 163 -6.00 5.05 7.76
C ILE A 163 -6.27 5.22 9.26
N ILE A 164 -6.70 4.16 9.95
CA ILE A 164 -6.89 4.21 11.41
C ILE A 164 -5.56 4.16 12.19
N LYS A 165 -4.43 4.06 11.50
CA LYS A 165 -3.11 4.11 12.09
C LYS A 165 -2.49 5.50 11.94
N PRO A 166 -1.76 5.98 12.97
CA PRO A 166 -1.18 7.32 12.92
C PRO A 166 -0.11 7.42 11.81
N GLY A 167 0.02 8.61 11.22
CA GLY A 167 0.98 8.86 10.15
C GLY A 167 0.56 8.35 8.78
N VAL A 168 -0.57 7.66 8.65
CA VAL A 168 -1.11 7.16 7.38
C VAL A 168 -2.07 8.19 6.77
N ALA A 169 -1.98 8.35 5.46
CA ALA A 169 -2.90 9.12 4.63
C ALA A 169 -3.43 8.25 3.49
N ALA A 170 -4.71 8.38 3.18
CA ALA A 170 -5.31 7.83 1.97
C ALA A 170 -5.96 8.97 1.19
N GLU A 171 -5.47 9.23 0.01
CA GLU A 171 -5.93 10.29 -0.88
C GLU A 171 -5.96 9.77 -2.30
N TYR A 172 -7.04 10.01 -3.01
CA TYR A 172 -7.21 9.60 -4.42
C TYR A 172 -6.94 8.10 -4.69
N GLY A 173 -7.23 7.23 -3.71
CA GLY A 173 -6.95 5.79 -3.81
C GLY A 173 -5.56 5.35 -3.36
N ASP A 174 -4.63 6.28 -3.16
CA ASP A 174 -3.28 5.99 -2.69
C ASP A 174 -3.21 5.96 -1.16
N ILE A 175 -2.56 4.95 -0.60
CA ILE A 175 -2.27 4.84 0.82
C ILE A 175 -0.78 5.12 1.02
N ARG A 176 -0.44 6.12 1.84
CA ARG A 176 0.94 6.58 2.08
C ARG A 176 1.18 6.79 3.56
N SER A 177 2.43 6.72 3.97
CA SER A 177 2.83 7.05 5.34
C SER A 177 3.89 8.15 5.38
N ASN A 178 3.92 8.90 6.47
CA ASN A 178 4.94 9.93 6.75
C ASN A 178 5.11 10.95 5.60
N ALA A 179 4.06 11.16 4.81
CA ALA A 179 4.06 11.99 3.61
C ALA A 179 5.19 11.65 2.62
N GLN A 180 5.59 10.38 2.55
CA GLN A 180 6.55 9.91 1.56
C GLN A 180 5.89 9.83 0.17
N PRO A 181 6.68 9.82 -0.92
CA PRO A 181 6.16 9.67 -2.28
C PRO A 181 5.42 8.35 -2.47
N TYR A 182 4.59 8.28 -3.50
CA TYR A 182 3.90 7.07 -3.93
C TYR A 182 4.88 5.90 -4.16
N GLY A 183 4.48 4.69 -3.75
CA GLY A 183 5.30 3.48 -3.91
C GLY A 183 6.43 3.32 -2.90
N SER A 184 6.46 4.16 -1.85
CA SER A 184 7.45 4.04 -0.76
C SER A 184 7.12 2.94 0.25
N GLU A 185 5.97 2.29 0.14
CA GLU A 185 5.49 1.23 1.03
C GLU A 185 6.01 -0.15 0.63
N ASN A 186 6.12 -1.06 1.62
CA ASN A 186 6.22 -2.49 1.38
C ASN A 186 4.92 -3.20 1.82
N ILE A 187 4.42 -4.09 0.96
CA ILE A 187 3.15 -4.79 1.14
C ILE A 187 3.44 -6.28 1.12
N LEU A 188 3.14 -6.94 2.24
CA LEU A 188 3.40 -8.37 2.44
C LEU A 188 2.09 -9.12 2.71
N THR A 189 1.98 -10.34 2.19
CA THR A 189 0.91 -11.29 2.52
C THR A 189 1.54 -12.61 2.93
N ASP A 190 1.25 -13.09 4.15
CA ASP A 190 1.87 -14.26 4.78
C ASP A 190 3.41 -14.24 4.70
N GLY A 191 4.01 -13.03 4.74
CA GLY A 191 5.44 -12.77 4.80
C GLY A 191 6.19 -12.79 3.47
N VAL A 192 5.51 -12.87 2.34
CA VAL A 192 6.06 -12.67 0.99
C VAL A 192 5.47 -11.42 0.35
N SER A 193 6.11 -10.90 -0.69
CA SER A 193 5.71 -9.67 -1.36
C SER A 193 4.34 -9.81 -2.04
N ASN A 194 3.46 -8.86 -1.77
CA ASN A 194 2.22 -8.61 -2.52
C ASN A 194 2.26 -7.21 -3.17
N LYS A 195 3.40 -6.88 -3.73
CA LYS A 195 3.69 -5.56 -4.29
C LYS A 195 3.83 -5.65 -5.80
N TRP A 196 3.02 -4.87 -6.54
CA TRP A 196 3.21 -4.74 -7.96
C TRP A 196 4.44 -3.90 -8.26
N VAL A 197 5.37 -4.45 -9.01
CA VAL A 197 6.69 -3.83 -9.22
C VAL A 197 6.63 -2.60 -10.13
N GLY A 198 5.59 -2.44 -10.94
CA GLY A 198 5.42 -1.29 -11.81
C GLY A 198 5.42 0.02 -11.02
N ARG A 199 4.50 0.15 -10.08
CA ARG A 199 4.30 1.36 -9.25
C ARG A 199 4.60 1.17 -7.78
N ASN A 200 4.99 -0.05 -7.36
CA ASN A 200 5.18 -0.41 -5.95
C ASN A 200 3.90 -0.33 -5.10
N ASP A 201 2.73 -0.53 -5.68
CA ASP A 201 1.44 -0.62 -5.00
C ASP A 201 0.99 -2.07 -4.74
N THR A 202 -0.26 -2.28 -4.34
CA THR A 202 -0.80 -3.63 -4.09
C THR A 202 -0.92 -4.40 -5.41
N ASN A 203 -0.36 -5.60 -5.48
CA ASN A 203 -0.42 -6.46 -6.66
C ASN A 203 -1.75 -7.22 -6.74
N MET A 204 -2.13 -7.91 -5.67
CA MET A 204 -3.34 -8.73 -5.59
C MET A 204 -4.23 -8.28 -4.44
N ASN A 205 -5.52 -8.12 -4.69
CA ASN A 205 -6.49 -7.87 -3.63
C ASN A 205 -6.91 -9.20 -2.98
N ILE A 206 -6.69 -9.30 -1.67
CA ILE A 206 -7.10 -10.45 -0.89
C ILE A 206 -8.50 -10.20 -0.31
N PRO A 207 -9.46 -11.12 -0.48
CA PRO A 207 -10.81 -10.97 0.08
C PRO A 207 -10.79 -10.69 1.59
N ALA A 208 -11.59 -9.72 2.06
CA ALA A 208 -11.62 -9.35 3.48
C ALA A 208 -11.97 -10.54 4.40
N ASP A 209 -12.79 -11.49 3.94
CA ASP A 209 -13.10 -12.70 4.70
C ASP A 209 -11.96 -13.71 4.79
N ALA A 210 -10.93 -13.58 3.93
CA ALA A 210 -9.71 -14.39 4.00
C ALA A 210 -8.66 -13.81 4.95
N ILE A 211 -8.82 -12.55 5.41
CA ILE A 211 -7.84 -11.90 6.29
C ILE A 211 -8.08 -12.28 7.74
N GLN A 212 -7.04 -12.72 8.44
CA GLN A 212 -7.05 -12.92 9.90
C GLN A 212 -6.81 -11.59 10.61
N GLU A 213 -5.76 -10.90 10.23
CA GLU A 213 -5.35 -9.59 10.75
C GLU A 213 -4.28 -8.97 9.84
N PHE A 214 -4.02 -7.69 9.98
CA PHE A 214 -2.84 -7.08 9.36
C PHE A 214 -2.17 -6.09 10.31
N ARG A 215 -0.85 -5.99 10.19
CA ARG A 215 0.00 -5.06 10.94
C ARG A 215 0.48 -3.96 10.03
N VAL A 216 0.40 -2.72 10.51
CA VAL A 216 0.95 -1.53 9.86
C VAL A 216 2.08 -1.01 10.72
N MET A 217 3.27 -0.88 10.15
CA MET A 217 4.48 -0.36 10.80
C MET A 217 4.89 0.90 10.04
N THR A 218 4.68 2.07 10.63
CA THR A 218 4.95 3.35 9.98
C THR A 218 6.39 3.83 10.18
N ASN A 219 7.01 3.46 11.31
CA ASN A 219 8.39 3.85 11.63
C ASN A 219 9.10 2.80 12.47
N GLN A 220 10.44 2.82 12.48
CA GLN A 220 11.34 2.00 13.31
C GLN A 220 11.10 0.49 13.19
N TYR A 221 10.62 0.03 12.02
CA TYR A 221 10.54 -1.40 11.73
C TYR A 221 11.94 -2.02 11.56
N GLU A 222 12.05 -3.28 11.96
CA GLU A 222 13.32 -4.01 12.05
C GLU A 222 14.01 -4.22 10.68
N ALA A 223 15.31 -4.56 10.67
CA ALA A 223 16.12 -4.69 9.46
C ALA A 223 15.66 -5.81 8.52
N GLU A 224 14.91 -6.77 9.02
CA GLU A 224 14.26 -7.80 8.20
C GLU A 224 13.29 -7.22 7.16
N TYR A 225 12.68 -6.08 7.45
CA TYR A 225 11.78 -5.42 6.51
C TYR A 225 12.55 -4.50 5.59
N GLY A 226 12.61 -4.86 4.30
CA GLY A 226 13.25 -4.08 3.23
C GLY A 226 12.26 -3.45 2.28
N SER A 227 12.77 -2.96 1.17
CA SER A 227 12.01 -2.43 0.02
C SER A 227 10.93 -1.40 0.39
N SER A 228 11.20 -0.61 1.47
CA SER A 228 10.32 0.46 1.96
C SER A 228 11.13 1.60 2.53
N SER A 229 10.72 2.84 2.24
CA SER A 229 11.15 4.07 2.91
C SER A 229 10.01 4.76 3.67
N GLY A 230 8.76 4.31 3.45
CA GLY A 230 7.55 4.73 4.13
C GLY A 230 7.10 3.74 5.22
N MET A 231 6.07 2.95 4.96
CA MET A 231 5.55 1.94 5.90
C MET A 231 5.71 0.52 5.37
N VAL A 232 5.56 -0.45 6.28
CA VAL A 232 5.36 -1.85 5.95
C VAL A 232 3.97 -2.27 6.38
N ARG A 233 3.19 -2.88 5.46
CA ARG A 233 1.92 -3.52 5.76
C ARG A 233 2.07 -5.02 5.61
N SER A 234 1.90 -5.76 6.70
CA SER A 234 2.00 -7.23 6.74
C SER A 234 0.64 -7.83 7.03
N THR A 235 0.07 -8.52 6.05
CA THR A 235 -1.24 -9.15 6.10
C THR A 235 -1.09 -10.64 6.37
N LEU A 236 -1.87 -11.17 7.30
CA LEU A 236 -1.97 -12.59 7.61
C LEU A 236 -3.32 -13.12 7.14
N THR A 237 -3.30 -14.18 6.33
CA THR A 237 -4.51 -14.86 5.88
C THR A 237 -4.98 -15.91 6.88
N ARG A 238 -6.28 -16.24 6.86
CA ARG A 238 -6.88 -17.23 7.75
C ARG A 238 -6.39 -18.64 7.41
N SER A 239 -6.40 -19.49 8.44
CA SER A 239 -6.10 -20.92 8.34
C SER A 239 -7.30 -21.76 8.79
N GLY A 240 -7.32 -23.04 8.45
CA GLY A 240 -8.25 -23.99 9.00
C GLY A 240 -7.99 -24.30 10.47
N THR A 241 -8.94 -24.93 11.13
CA THR A 241 -8.91 -25.28 12.56
C THR A 241 -9.30 -26.75 12.79
N ASN A 242 -9.24 -27.22 14.04
CA ASN A 242 -9.71 -28.55 14.42
C ASN A 242 -11.24 -28.71 14.37
N ALA A 243 -11.98 -27.61 14.28
CA ALA A 243 -13.42 -27.59 14.08
C ALA A 243 -13.76 -27.20 12.64
N TRP A 244 -14.75 -27.82 12.06
CA TRP A 244 -15.33 -27.40 10.81
C TRP A 244 -16.01 -26.05 11.01
N HIS A 245 -15.75 -25.11 10.11
CA HIS A 245 -16.34 -23.77 10.17
C HIS A 245 -16.44 -23.19 8.77
N GLY A 246 -17.40 -22.32 8.58
CA GLY A 246 -17.58 -21.63 7.32
C GLY A 246 -18.38 -20.36 7.48
N ARG A 247 -18.36 -19.57 6.42
CA ARG A 247 -19.14 -18.36 6.29
C ARG A 247 -19.68 -18.24 4.89
N LEU A 248 -20.94 -17.84 4.77
CA LEU A 248 -21.51 -17.30 3.54
C LEU A 248 -21.88 -15.83 3.79
N ALA A 249 -21.62 -14.97 2.85
CA ALA A 249 -21.96 -13.56 2.96
C ALA A 249 -22.43 -13.00 1.63
N PHE A 250 -23.33 -12.04 1.70
CA PHE A 250 -23.86 -11.30 0.57
C PHE A 250 -23.95 -9.82 0.91
N PHE A 251 -23.56 -8.97 -0.04
CA PHE A 251 -23.63 -7.52 0.08
C PHE A 251 -24.22 -6.93 -1.18
N THR A 252 -24.99 -5.86 -1.02
CA THR A 252 -25.59 -5.18 -2.15
C THR A 252 -25.68 -3.68 -1.91
N ARG A 253 -25.49 -2.94 -3.01
CA ARG A 253 -25.77 -1.52 -3.12
C ARG A 253 -26.58 -1.27 -4.39
N VAL A 254 -27.51 -0.36 -4.32
CA VAL A 254 -28.30 0.07 -5.47
C VAL A 254 -28.54 1.57 -5.41
N GLU A 255 -28.58 2.21 -6.56
CA GLU A 255 -28.68 3.67 -6.67
C GLU A 255 -29.89 4.25 -5.91
N ALA A 256 -30.95 3.48 -5.73
CA ALA A 256 -32.20 3.95 -5.09
C ALA A 256 -31.96 4.55 -3.69
N PHE A 257 -30.97 4.03 -2.95
CA PHE A 257 -30.67 4.47 -1.59
C PHE A 257 -29.53 5.51 -1.52
N ASP A 258 -28.72 5.64 -2.57
CA ASP A 258 -27.59 6.58 -2.60
C ASP A 258 -28.08 8.01 -2.87
N THR A 259 -27.38 9.01 -2.36
CA THR A 259 -27.60 10.41 -2.79
C THR A 259 -26.79 10.71 -4.06
N VAL A 260 -27.13 11.79 -4.72
CA VAL A 260 -26.46 12.21 -5.97
C VAL A 260 -25.19 12.99 -5.64
N ASN A 261 -24.14 12.86 -6.45
CA ASN A 261 -22.91 13.62 -6.30
C ASN A 261 -23.17 15.14 -6.38
N TYR A 262 -22.37 15.90 -5.64
CA TYR A 262 -22.50 17.35 -5.52
C TYR A 262 -22.60 18.05 -6.90
N PHE A 263 -21.71 17.74 -7.82
CA PHE A 263 -21.65 18.39 -9.14
C PHE A 263 -22.81 18.02 -10.05
N ILE A 264 -23.42 16.85 -9.89
CA ILE A 264 -24.62 16.49 -10.63
C ILE A 264 -25.82 17.32 -10.13
N ASN A 265 -25.88 17.64 -8.84
CA ASN A 265 -26.97 18.45 -8.26
C ASN A 265 -26.77 19.95 -8.41
N HIS A 266 -25.55 20.44 -8.55
CA HIS A 266 -25.17 21.85 -8.60
C HIS A 266 -24.50 22.15 -9.92
N ALA A 267 -25.29 22.16 -11.01
CA ALA A 267 -24.80 22.45 -12.35
C ALA A 267 -24.33 23.90 -12.48
N THR A 268 -23.14 24.19 -12.02
CA THR A 268 -22.38 25.45 -12.25
C THR A 268 -20.95 25.12 -12.65
N TYR A 269 -20.76 24.19 -13.57
CA TYR A 269 -19.44 23.93 -14.15
C TYR A 269 -19.39 24.54 -15.54
N ASN A 270 -18.33 25.26 -15.86
CA ASN A 270 -18.01 26.04 -17.06
C ASN A 270 -18.38 25.39 -18.40
N GLY A 271 -19.63 25.25 -18.62
CA GLY A 271 -20.26 24.90 -19.86
C GLY A 271 -21.56 25.69 -19.97
N PRO A 272 -22.27 25.70 -21.13
CA PRO A 272 -23.59 26.26 -21.22
C PRO A 272 -24.41 25.66 -20.06
N GLU A 273 -25.08 26.54 -19.28
CA GLU A 273 -25.90 26.14 -18.12
C GLU A 273 -26.75 24.91 -18.48
N LEU A 274 -26.30 23.75 -18.00
CA LEU A 274 -27.12 22.55 -18.07
C LEU A 274 -28.22 22.75 -17.03
N SER A 275 -29.43 22.95 -17.49
CA SER A 275 -30.58 23.23 -16.66
C SER A 275 -30.70 22.14 -15.58
N LYS A 276 -30.91 22.57 -14.33
CA LYS A 276 -31.16 21.71 -13.16
C LYS A 276 -32.18 20.63 -13.52
N GLY A 277 -31.76 19.37 -13.58
CA GLY A 277 -32.59 18.22 -13.97
C GLY A 277 -32.24 17.58 -15.33
N GLN A 278 -31.24 18.08 -16.07
CA GLN A 278 -30.79 17.43 -17.31
C GLN A 278 -29.96 16.14 -17.11
N TYR A 279 -29.44 15.92 -15.91
CA TYR A 279 -28.77 14.66 -15.58
C TYR A 279 -29.69 13.77 -14.73
N GLU A 280 -30.12 12.69 -15.28
CA GLU A 280 -30.67 11.59 -14.47
C GLU A 280 -29.58 11.06 -13.53
N LYS A 281 -29.99 10.70 -12.31
CA LYS A 281 -29.11 10.00 -11.38
C LYS A 281 -28.51 8.78 -12.06
N PRO A 282 -27.16 8.65 -12.14
CA PRO A 282 -26.53 7.49 -12.81
C PRO A 282 -27.01 6.19 -12.20
N LYS A 283 -27.45 5.26 -13.05
CA LYS A 283 -27.81 3.90 -12.63
C LYS A 283 -26.60 3.19 -12.06
N PHE A 284 -26.82 2.47 -10.98
CA PHE A 284 -25.77 1.80 -10.24
C PHE A 284 -26.27 0.51 -9.62
N SER A 285 -25.46 -0.53 -9.66
CA SER A 285 -25.69 -1.77 -8.89
C SER A 285 -24.37 -2.40 -8.50
N HIS A 286 -24.28 -2.87 -7.27
CA HIS A 286 -23.13 -3.59 -6.76
C HIS A 286 -23.61 -4.81 -5.99
N TYR A 287 -23.10 -5.96 -6.37
CA TYR A 287 -23.32 -7.24 -5.71
C TYR A 287 -21.98 -7.86 -5.38
N ASN A 288 -21.83 -8.30 -4.14
CA ASN A 288 -20.68 -9.07 -3.70
C ASN A 288 -21.22 -10.31 -2.96
N TRP A 289 -20.69 -11.47 -3.33
CA TRP A 289 -20.98 -12.74 -2.65
C TRP A 289 -19.69 -13.40 -2.26
N SER A 290 -19.63 -13.88 -1.05
CA SER A 290 -18.44 -14.43 -0.44
C SER A 290 -18.76 -15.74 0.27
N GLY A 291 -17.89 -16.72 0.14
CA GLY A 291 -18.00 -17.98 0.85
C GLY A 291 -16.66 -18.51 1.28
N ASN A 292 -16.56 -18.97 2.53
CA ASN A 292 -15.38 -19.67 2.99
C ASN A 292 -15.73 -20.92 3.77
N PHE A 293 -14.79 -21.86 3.78
CA PHE A 293 -14.91 -23.12 4.47
C PHE A 293 -13.52 -23.61 4.92
N GLY A 294 -13.43 -24.08 6.14
CA GLY A 294 -12.19 -24.58 6.71
C GLY A 294 -12.41 -25.64 7.75
N GLY A 295 -11.36 -26.41 8.02
CA GLY A 295 -11.42 -27.47 8.99
C GLY A 295 -10.19 -28.37 8.98
N PRO A 296 -10.22 -29.50 9.73
CA PRO A 296 -9.11 -30.42 9.80
C PRO A 296 -9.13 -31.42 8.61
N ILE A 297 -8.01 -31.55 7.90
CA ILE A 297 -7.70 -32.75 7.11
C ILE A 297 -7.33 -33.86 8.08
N LYS A 298 -6.54 -33.51 9.10
CA LYS A 298 -6.18 -34.37 10.22
C LYS A 298 -6.07 -33.52 11.48
N LYS A 299 -6.90 -33.80 12.51
CA LYS A 299 -6.87 -33.05 13.77
C LYS A 299 -5.46 -32.93 14.34
N ASP A 300 -5.13 -31.77 14.87
CA ASP A 300 -3.85 -31.40 15.48
C ASP A 300 -2.65 -31.49 14.55
N LYS A 301 -2.84 -31.74 13.22
CA LYS A 301 -1.73 -31.90 12.25
C LYS A 301 -1.89 -31.19 10.93
N ALA A 302 -3.07 -31.25 10.33
CA ALA A 302 -3.26 -30.73 8.99
C ALA A 302 -4.63 -30.07 8.86
N HIS A 303 -4.63 -28.85 8.35
CA HIS A 303 -5.83 -28.06 8.21
C HIS A 303 -5.90 -27.43 6.82
N PHE A 304 -7.08 -27.09 6.38
CA PHE A 304 -7.28 -26.34 5.15
C PHE A 304 -8.26 -25.19 5.36
N PHE A 305 -8.13 -24.17 4.52
CA PHE A 305 -9.05 -23.05 4.41
C PHE A 305 -9.22 -22.67 2.94
N ILE A 306 -10.46 -22.51 2.52
CA ILE A 306 -10.81 -22.10 1.15
C ILE A 306 -11.71 -20.88 1.25
N GLN A 307 -11.44 -19.87 0.44
CA GLN A 307 -12.23 -18.66 0.28
C GLN A 307 -12.51 -18.42 -1.18
N TYR A 308 -13.75 -18.07 -1.51
CA TYR A 308 -14.17 -17.51 -2.80
C TYR A 308 -14.89 -16.20 -2.56
N GLU A 309 -14.64 -15.21 -3.39
CA GLU A 309 -15.38 -13.94 -3.46
C GLU A 309 -15.67 -13.60 -4.91
N GLY A 310 -16.92 -13.24 -5.21
CA GLY A 310 -17.35 -12.73 -6.51
C GLY A 310 -17.88 -11.32 -6.37
N VAL A 311 -17.51 -10.45 -7.29
CA VAL A 311 -17.99 -9.06 -7.39
C VAL A 311 -18.62 -8.84 -8.75
N SER A 312 -19.78 -8.20 -8.75
CA SER A 312 -20.42 -7.66 -9.95
C SER A 312 -20.83 -6.22 -9.67
N HIS A 313 -20.16 -5.30 -10.29
CA HIS A 313 -20.39 -3.87 -10.16
C HIS A 313 -20.74 -3.30 -11.53
N ARG A 314 -21.82 -2.55 -11.60
CA ARG A 314 -22.22 -1.81 -12.81
C ARG A 314 -22.55 -0.38 -12.43
N GLU A 315 -21.95 0.55 -13.12
CA GLU A 315 -22.32 1.96 -13.09
C GLU A 315 -22.38 2.53 -14.51
N TYR A 316 -22.94 3.71 -14.66
CA TYR A 316 -23.02 4.37 -15.95
C TYR A 316 -22.14 5.60 -15.94
N ALA A 317 -21.22 5.69 -16.90
CA ALA A 317 -20.39 6.86 -17.10
C ALA A 317 -21.28 8.06 -17.45
N ALA A 318 -21.21 9.10 -16.63
CA ALA A 318 -21.84 10.38 -16.94
C ALA A 318 -20.94 11.17 -17.88
N ILE A 319 -21.19 11.10 -19.18
CA ILE A 319 -20.46 11.87 -20.19
C ILE A 319 -21.09 13.26 -20.25
N THR A 320 -20.29 14.28 -19.98
CA THR A 320 -20.74 15.67 -19.86
C THR A 320 -20.27 16.56 -21.00
N SER A 321 -19.60 15.97 -22.00
CA SER A 321 -19.17 16.71 -23.19
C SER A 321 -20.38 17.25 -23.97
N PRO A 322 -20.48 18.56 -24.21
CA PRO A 322 -21.55 19.15 -25.04
C PRO A 322 -21.47 18.72 -26.49
N LEU A 323 -20.36 18.16 -26.93
CA LEU A 323 -20.17 17.68 -28.31
C LEU A 323 -20.90 16.35 -28.58
N VAL A 324 -21.29 15.64 -27.52
CA VAL A 324 -22.06 14.38 -27.57
C VAL A 324 -23.17 14.39 -26.52
N PRO A 325 -24.20 15.25 -26.68
CA PRO A 325 -25.22 15.40 -25.66
C PRO A 325 -25.98 14.08 -25.42
N ASN A 326 -26.30 13.81 -24.16
CA ASN A 326 -27.04 12.63 -23.71
C ASN A 326 -26.35 11.28 -23.95
N GLU A 327 -25.02 11.28 -24.12
CA GLU A 327 -24.27 10.03 -24.20
C GLU A 327 -24.06 9.43 -22.80
N SER A 328 -24.29 8.14 -22.65
CA SER A 328 -23.95 7.38 -21.45
C SER A 328 -23.45 6.00 -21.84
N LEU A 329 -22.60 5.41 -21.00
CA LEU A 329 -22.00 4.11 -21.27
C LEU A 329 -22.03 3.27 -19.98
N PRO A 330 -22.54 2.01 -20.00
CA PRO A 330 -22.40 1.13 -18.85
C PRO A 330 -20.93 0.71 -18.68
N MET A 331 -20.39 0.93 -17.47
CA MET A 331 -19.09 0.43 -17.04
C MET A 331 -19.31 -0.74 -16.12
N ASP A 332 -18.73 -1.89 -16.42
CA ASP A 332 -18.86 -3.11 -15.65
C ASP A 332 -17.52 -3.51 -15.05
N LEU A 333 -17.49 -3.82 -13.75
CA LEU A 333 -16.43 -4.59 -13.12
C LEU A 333 -16.99 -5.95 -12.71
N LYS A 334 -16.36 -7.02 -13.17
CA LYS A 334 -16.54 -8.37 -12.64
C LYS A 334 -15.23 -8.84 -12.05
N ASN A 335 -15.27 -9.38 -10.85
CA ASN A 335 -14.08 -9.94 -10.23
C ASN A 335 -14.36 -11.29 -9.60
N HIS A 336 -13.43 -12.22 -9.75
CA HIS A 336 -13.44 -13.54 -9.12
C HIS A 336 -12.14 -13.72 -8.35
N GLN A 337 -12.26 -13.94 -7.03
CA GLN A 337 -11.12 -14.11 -6.13
C GLN A 337 -11.21 -15.47 -5.44
N ILE A 338 -10.11 -16.20 -5.42
CA ILE A 338 -9.99 -17.50 -4.75
C ILE A 338 -8.75 -17.48 -3.88
N LEU A 339 -8.86 -18.02 -2.68
CA LEU A 339 -7.71 -18.32 -1.82
C LEU A 339 -7.87 -19.73 -1.26
N VAL A 340 -6.82 -20.53 -1.41
CA VAL A 340 -6.71 -21.86 -0.80
C VAL A 340 -5.45 -21.88 0.05
N LYS A 341 -5.59 -22.30 1.31
CA LYS A 341 -4.49 -22.42 2.24
C LYS A 341 -4.49 -23.79 2.89
N LEU A 342 -3.33 -24.42 2.98
CA LEU A 342 -3.09 -25.68 3.63
C LEU A 342 -1.98 -25.50 4.65
N ASP A 343 -2.25 -25.89 5.90
CA ASP A 343 -1.29 -25.89 6.98
C ASP A 343 -1.01 -27.33 7.40
N TYR A 344 0.26 -27.70 7.51
CA TYR A 344 0.67 -29.05 7.89
C TYR A 344 1.80 -29.04 8.91
N GLN A 345 1.51 -29.46 10.12
CA GLN A 345 2.52 -29.77 11.14
C GLN A 345 2.98 -31.20 10.97
N MET A 346 4.09 -31.42 10.25
CA MET A 346 4.67 -32.73 10.04
C MET A 346 5.07 -33.36 11.39
N ASN A 347 5.70 -32.56 12.26
CA ASN A 347 6.08 -32.88 13.65
C ASN A 347 6.29 -31.57 14.41
N GLU A 348 6.68 -31.62 15.69
CA GLU A 348 6.92 -30.45 16.53
C GLU A 348 7.99 -29.52 16.00
N LYS A 349 8.88 -30.02 15.12
CA LYS A 349 9.99 -29.24 14.55
C LYS A 349 9.73 -28.75 13.13
N ASN A 350 8.71 -29.21 12.43
CA ASN A 350 8.51 -28.90 11.02
C ASN A 350 7.05 -28.55 10.74
N ILE A 351 6.81 -27.32 10.30
CA ILE A 351 5.51 -26.81 9.91
C ILE A 351 5.61 -26.32 8.46
N PHE A 352 4.66 -26.71 7.63
CA PHE A 352 4.54 -26.28 6.24
C PHE A 352 3.22 -25.52 6.07
N LEU A 353 3.28 -24.47 5.25
CA LEU A 353 2.12 -23.74 4.77
C LEU A 353 2.20 -23.67 3.26
N PHE A 354 1.13 -24.02 2.60
CA PHE A 354 0.94 -23.79 1.17
C PHE A 354 -0.22 -22.83 0.98
N ARG A 355 -0.09 -21.81 0.08
CA ARG A 355 -1.16 -20.91 -0.35
C ARG A 355 -1.19 -20.83 -1.86
N TYR A 356 -2.39 -20.90 -2.41
CA TYR A 356 -2.73 -20.48 -3.76
C TYR A 356 -3.72 -19.34 -3.70
N SER A 357 -3.50 -18.28 -4.47
CA SER A 357 -4.44 -17.18 -4.58
C SER A 357 -4.65 -16.81 -6.05
N LEU A 358 -5.88 -16.42 -6.39
CA LEU A 358 -6.29 -15.92 -7.69
C LEU A 358 -7.08 -14.63 -7.49
N ASP A 359 -6.79 -13.61 -8.32
CA ASP A 359 -7.57 -12.38 -8.46
C ASP A 359 -7.75 -12.09 -9.95
N HIS A 360 -9.00 -12.08 -10.42
CA HIS A 360 -9.35 -11.96 -11.84
C HIS A 360 -10.37 -10.85 -12.09
N PRO A 361 -9.97 -9.56 -11.93
CA PRO A 361 -10.82 -8.45 -12.30
C PRO A 361 -10.88 -8.28 -13.81
N THR A 362 -12.07 -7.90 -14.29
CA THR A 362 -12.33 -7.51 -15.68
C THR A 362 -13.14 -6.23 -15.66
N TYR A 363 -12.53 -5.15 -16.11
CA TYR A 363 -13.22 -3.88 -16.33
C TYR A 363 -13.64 -3.79 -17.78
N ASN A 364 -14.90 -3.45 -18.03
CA ASN A 364 -15.42 -3.20 -19.38
C ASN A 364 -15.86 -1.75 -19.49
N ASN A 365 -15.52 -1.13 -20.61
CA ASN A 365 -15.83 0.26 -20.91
C ASN A 365 -15.23 1.28 -19.91
N TYR A 366 -14.08 0.96 -19.34
CA TYR A 366 -13.37 1.85 -18.45
C TYR A 366 -12.80 3.06 -19.19
N GLY A 367 -12.59 4.20 -18.52
CA GLY A 367 -11.95 5.39 -19.09
C GLY A 367 -12.91 6.37 -19.81
N ALA A 368 -14.22 6.10 -19.87
CA ALA A 368 -15.22 7.07 -20.31
C ALA A 368 -15.79 7.85 -19.12
N GLY A 369 -16.29 9.07 -19.36
CA GLY A 369 -16.96 9.91 -18.37
C GLY A 369 -16.42 11.35 -18.33
N GLY A 370 -17.22 12.30 -17.85
CA GLY A 370 -16.91 13.71 -17.96
C GLY A 370 -16.75 14.14 -19.43
N VAL A 371 -15.60 14.72 -19.78
CA VAL A 371 -15.28 15.11 -21.16
C VAL A 371 -14.80 13.94 -22.03
N PHE A 372 -14.50 12.78 -21.44
CA PHE A 372 -14.12 11.58 -22.18
C PHE A 372 -15.37 10.87 -22.72
N THR A 373 -15.52 10.88 -24.04
CA THR A 373 -16.68 10.28 -24.72
C THR A 373 -16.60 8.76 -24.68
N LYS A 374 -17.68 8.06 -25.07
CA LYS A 374 -17.69 6.61 -25.09
C LYS A 374 -16.57 6.00 -25.94
N THR A 375 -16.13 6.69 -27.00
CA THR A 375 -15.08 6.18 -27.91
C THR A 375 -13.72 6.06 -27.25
N THR A 376 -13.50 6.71 -26.10
CA THR A 376 -12.25 6.58 -25.33
C THR A 376 -12.23 5.35 -24.42
N ALA A 377 -13.38 4.68 -24.28
CA ALA A 377 -13.49 3.53 -23.39
C ALA A 377 -12.64 2.34 -23.85
N TYR A 378 -12.12 1.61 -22.88
CA TYR A 378 -11.35 0.39 -23.10
C TYR A 378 -11.75 -0.71 -22.11
N ASN A 379 -11.39 -1.94 -22.42
CA ASN A 379 -11.59 -3.11 -21.58
C ASN A 379 -10.23 -3.51 -20.99
N GLU A 380 -10.21 -3.82 -19.69
CA GLU A 380 -9.02 -4.21 -18.95
C GLU A 380 -9.24 -5.55 -18.22
N PRO A 381 -9.09 -6.69 -18.92
CA PRO A 381 -9.01 -7.99 -18.25
C PRO A 381 -7.64 -8.15 -17.56
N THR A 382 -7.66 -8.65 -16.32
CA THR A 382 -6.44 -8.90 -15.55
C THR A 382 -6.45 -10.31 -14.97
N ASN A 383 -5.31 -10.98 -14.96
CA ASN A 383 -5.11 -12.30 -14.36
C ASN A 383 -3.92 -12.23 -13.39
N ILE A 384 -4.20 -12.40 -12.11
CA ILE A 384 -3.18 -12.43 -11.06
C ILE A 384 -3.32 -13.74 -10.29
N TYR A 385 -2.25 -14.50 -10.15
CA TYR A 385 -2.23 -15.65 -9.25
C TYR A 385 -0.87 -15.85 -8.62
N ASP A 386 -0.87 -16.34 -7.38
CA ASP A 386 0.33 -16.68 -6.65
C ASP A 386 0.31 -18.13 -6.12
N PHE A 387 1.51 -18.70 -6.01
CA PHE A 387 1.77 -19.96 -5.30
C PHE A 387 2.85 -19.68 -4.27
N GLN A 388 2.52 -19.90 -3.00
CA GLN A 388 3.43 -19.71 -1.89
C GLN A 388 3.64 -21.02 -1.13
N LEU A 389 4.90 -21.31 -0.78
CA LEU A 389 5.27 -22.38 0.13
C LEU A 389 6.11 -21.78 1.26
N ASN A 390 5.70 -21.99 2.51
CA ASN A 390 6.49 -21.68 3.69
C ASN A 390 6.88 -22.98 4.39
N TRP A 391 8.11 -23.04 4.84
CA TRP A 391 8.61 -24.08 5.73
C TRP A 391 9.22 -23.44 6.96
N THR A 392 8.61 -23.70 8.12
CA THR A 392 9.15 -23.31 9.44
C THR A 392 9.75 -24.54 10.10
N ASN A 393 11.01 -24.44 10.51
CA ASN A 393 11.74 -25.53 11.14
C ASN A 393 12.37 -25.06 12.47
N TYR A 394 12.33 -25.90 13.50
CA TYR A 394 12.94 -25.70 14.82
C TYR A 394 14.05 -26.73 15.04
N PRO A 395 15.30 -26.48 14.57
CA PRO A 395 16.40 -27.43 14.74
C PRO A 395 16.72 -27.67 16.22
N SER A 396 16.57 -26.65 17.06
CA SER A 396 16.74 -26.72 18.51
C SER A 396 15.88 -25.67 19.21
N ASP A 397 15.76 -25.71 20.52
CA ASP A 397 15.06 -24.70 21.35
C ASP A 397 15.68 -23.30 21.25
N LYS A 398 16.89 -23.20 20.70
CA LYS A 398 17.63 -21.92 20.53
C LYS A 398 17.63 -21.42 19.09
N THR A 399 17.12 -22.20 18.16
CA THR A 399 17.21 -21.86 16.73
C THR A 399 15.89 -22.13 16.02
N MET A 400 15.54 -21.26 15.10
CA MET A 400 14.32 -21.40 14.30
C MET A 400 14.60 -21.08 12.84
N ASN A 401 13.93 -21.82 11.91
CA ASN A 401 14.04 -21.80 10.45
C ASN A 401 12.75 -21.41 9.74
N GLU A 402 12.77 -20.41 8.86
CA GLU A 402 11.67 -20.09 7.94
C GLU A 402 12.15 -19.81 6.53
N LEU A 403 11.90 -20.74 5.63
CA LEU A 403 12.04 -20.55 4.19
C LEU A 403 10.67 -20.25 3.59
N ARG A 404 10.57 -19.22 2.76
CA ARG A 404 9.40 -18.91 1.95
C ARG A 404 9.77 -18.83 0.49
N LEU A 405 8.96 -19.44 -0.33
CA LEU A 405 9.06 -19.40 -1.78
C LEU A 405 7.76 -18.83 -2.33
N LEU A 406 7.86 -17.90 -3.27
CA LEU A 406 6.72 -17.33 -3.99
C LEU A 406 6.98 -17.44 -5.49
N TYR A 407 5.96 -17.90 -6.20
CA TYR A 407 5.77 -17.64 -7.62
C TYR A 407 4.53 -16.80 -7.80
N ASP A 408 4.67 -15.62 -8.39
CA ASP A 408 3.60 -14.67 -8.67
C ASP A 408 3.56 -14.38 -10.17
N TYR A 409 2.36 -14.38 -10.71
CA TYR A 409 2.07 -14.06 -12.11
C TYR A 409 1.00 -12.98 -12.16
N ASN A 410 1.28 -11.92 -12.92
CA ASN A 410 0.32 -10.86 -13.21
C ASN A 410 0.36 -10.57 -14.70
N TRP A 411 -0.79 -10.66 -15.36
CA TRP A 411 -1.01 -10.24 -16.72
C TRP A 411 -2.22 -9.30 -16.78
N TYR A 412 -2.06 -8.21 -17.48
CA TYR A 412 -3.17 -7.34 -17.84
C TYR A 412 -3.05 -6.89 -19.29
N GLY A 413 -4.19 -6.59 -19.91
CA GLY A 413 -4.26 -6.06 -21.28
C GLY A 413 -5.37 -5.03 -21.40
N ASP A 414 -5.06 -3.89 -21.99
CA ASP A 414 -6.03 -2.85 -22.30
C ASP A 414 -6.30 -2.83 -23.78
N HIS A 415 -7.57 -2.96 -24.17
CA HIS A 415 -8.02 -2.90 -25.54
C HIS A 415 -9.19 -1.95 -25.67
N SER A 416 -9.21 -1.12 -26.73
CA SER A 416 -10.34 -0.23 -26.98
C SER A 416 -11.65 -1.01 -27.00
N ALA A 417 -12.68 -0.48 -26.40
CA ALA A 417 -14.02 -1.07 -26.47
C ALA A 417 -14.67 -0.91 -27.86
N PHE A 418 -14.08 -0.07 -28.73
CA PHE A 418 -14.67 0.28 -30.05
C PHE A 418 -13.70 0.07 -31.21
N ASP A 419 -12.53 0.74 -31.21
CA ASP A 419 -11.55 0.65 -32.31
C ASP A 419 -10.13 0.94 -31.79
N ASP A 420 -9.26 -0.06 -31.79
CA ASP A 420 -7.86 0.07 -31.35
C ASP A 420 -7.00 0.97 -32.27
N LYS A 421 -7.48 1.36 -33.43
CA LYS A 421 -6.72 2.12 -34.43
C LYS A 421 -7.15 3.59 -34.56
N ALA A 422 -8.25 3.98 -33.94
CA ALA A 422 -8.70 5.35 -33.99
C ALA A 422 -7.67 6.29 -33.31
N PRO A 423 -7.36 7.45 -33.91
CA PRO A 423 -6.51 8.44 -33.25
C PRO A 423 -7.23 9.02 -32.03
N PHE A 424 -6.44 9.41 -31.01
CA PHE A 424 -6.99 10.16 -29.90
C PHE A 424 -7.09 11.63 -30.24
N VAL A 425 -8.24 12.22 -30.01
CA VAL A 425 -8.54 13.62 -30.34
C VAL A 425 -8.99 14.34 -29.08
N GLN A 426 -8.22 15.32 -28.64
CA GLN A 426 -8.54 16.22 -27.53
C GLN A 426 -9.08 17.54 -28.10
N ARG A 427 -10.30 17.89 -27.72
CA ARG A 427 -10.92 19.20 -27.90
C ARG A 427 -11.19 19.86 -26.55
N PRO A 428 -11.40 21.18 -26.47
CA PRO A 428 -11.68 21.87 -25.21
C PRO A 428 -12.80 21.24 -24.40
N SER A 429 -13.88 20.78 -25.06
CA SER A 429 -15.07 20.24 -24.41
C SER A 429 -15.26 18.74 -24.58
N GLY A 430 -14.34 18.00 -25.21
CA GLY A 430 -14.52 16.57 -25.44
C GLY A 430 -13.28 15.83 -25.94
N TYR A 431 -13.08 14.60 -25.44
CA TYR A 431 -12.02 13.70 -25.86
C TYR A 431 -12.61 12.50 -26.59
N PHE A 432 -11.99 12.11 -27.70
CA PHE A 432 -12.51 11.10 -28.63
C PHE A 432 -11.42 10.11 -29.03
N GLY A 433 -11.84 8.95 -29.56
CA GLY A 433 -10.94 7.96 -30.14
C GLY A 433 -10.27 7.08 -29.09
N THR A 434 -9.30 6.28 -29.52
CA THR A 434 -8.60 5.32 -28.66
C THR A 434 -7.63 6.01 -27.73
N TYR A 435 -7.70 5.69 -26.45
CA TYR A 435 -6.82 6.28 -25.42
C TYR A 435 -5.34 6.11 -25.82
N PRO A 436 -4.46 7.10 -25.58
CA PRO A 436 -3.12 7.16 -26.20
C PRO A 436 -2.19 5.98 -25.89
N ASN A 437 -2.40 5.28 -24.78
CA ASN A 437 -1.62 4.11 -24.37
C ASN A 437 -2.37 2.77 -24.57
N VAL A 438 -3.44 2.75 -25.34
CA VAL A 438 -4.21 1.56 -25.70
C VAL A 438 -3.99 1.26 -27.21
N PRO A 439 -3.81 -0.01 -27.63
CA PRO A 439 -3.75 -1.22 -26.80
C PRO A 439 -2.39 -1.41 -26.08
N GLN A 440 -2.45 -2.11 -24.94
CA GLN A 440 -1.24 -2.56 -24.23
C GLN A 440 -1.46 -3.93 -23.60
N GLU A 441 -0.40 -4.70 -23.50
CA GLU A 441 -0.36 -5.94 -22.72
C GLU A 441 0.93 -6.04 -21.97
N VAL A 442 0.85 -6.35 -20.67
CA VAL A 442 2.03 -6.50 -19.81
C VAL A 442 1.89 -7.76 -18.99
N THR A 443 2.94 -8.56 -18.98
CA THR A 443 3.07 -9.75 -18.15
C THR A 443 4.24 -9.58 -17.20
N THR A 444 4.00 -9.76 -15.91
CA THR A 444 5.05 -9.85 -14.90
C THR A 444 5.05 -11.24 -14.27
N LYS A 445 6.24 -11.79 -14.07
CA LYS A 445 6.46 -13.05 -13.33
C LYS A 445 7.50 -12.78 -12.25
N ARG A 446 7.13 -13.03 -10.99
CA ARG A 446 8.04 -12.90 -9.85
C ARG A 446 8.36 -14.28 -9.30
N TYR A 447 9.65 -14.50 -9.06
CA TYR A 447 10.17 -15.59 -8.28
C TYR A 447 10.83 -14.99 -7.05
N GLU A 448 10.34 -15.31 -5.86
CA GLU A 448 10.87 -14.77 -4.61
C GLU A 448 11.27 -15.90 -3.66
N LEU A 449 12.42 -15.71 -3.04
CA LEU A 449 12.92 -16.52 -1.95
C LEU A 449 13.16 -15.60 -0.77
N VAL A 450 12.59 -15.94 0.38
CA VAL A 450 12.86 -15.27 1.66
C VAL A 450 13.40 -16.33 2.61
N GLU A 451 14.56 -16.06 3.15
CA GLU A 451 15.24 -16.93 4.08
C GLU A 451 15.72 -16.10 5.26
N ASN A 452 15.32 -16.48 6.48
CA ASN A 452 15.61 -15.69 7.69
C ASN A 452 16.10 -16.54 8.87
N PHE A 453 17.19 -16.30 9.67
CA PHE A 453 17.79 -17.03 10.83
C PHE A 453 17.60 -16.40 12.18
N SER A 454 16.95 -17.10 13.12
CA SER A 454 16.88 -16.66 14.50
C SER A 454 17.71 -17.55 15.40
N LEU A 455 18.55 -16.92 16.22
CA LEU A 455 19.36 -17.55 17.25
C LEU A 455 19.10 -16.88 18.59
N PHE A 456 18.60 -17.62 19.56
CA PHE A 456 18.29 -17.14 20.90
C PHE A 456 19.38 -17.61 21.87
N THR A 457 20.22 -16.67 22.35
CA THR A 457 21.34 -17.01 23.23
C THR A 457 21.54 -15.95 24.32
N GLY A 458 21.39 -16.36 25.56
CA GLY A 458 21.46 -15.41 26.70
C GLY A 458 20.42 -14.30 26.54
N PRO A 459 20.83 -13.00 26.67
CA PRO A 459 19.94 -11.87 26.52
C PRO A 459 19.75 -11.43 25.06
N HIS A 460 20.33 -12.14 24.10
CA HIS A 460 20.34 -11.79 22.68
C HIS A 460 19.35 -12.62 21.86
N SER A 461 18.67 -11.97 20.95
CA SER A 461 17.82 -12.56 19.91
C SER A 461 18.32 -12.11 18.55
N PHE A 462 19.34 -12.82 18.03
CA PHE A 462 19.90 -12.52 16.71
C PHE A 462 18.97 -13.01 15.62
N LYS A 463 18.91 -12.24 14.52
CA LYS A 463 18.23 -12.63 13.30
C LYS A 463 19.08 -12.23 12.08
N PHE A 464 19.19 -13.14 11.13
CA PHE A 464 19.91 -12.96 9.87
C PHE A 464 18.97 -13.36 8.75
N GLY A 465 19.07 -12.75 7.59
CA GLY A 465 18.25 -13.20 6.49
C GLY A 465 18.62 -12.62 5.13
N VAL A 466 18.01 -13.23 4.14
CA VAL A 466 18.08 -12.81 2.74
C VAL A 466 16.67 -12.84 2.16
N ASP A 467 16.28 -11.82 1.46
CA ASP A 467 15.14 -11.81 0.56
C ASP A 467 15.65 -11.53 -0.86
N ALA A 468 15.23 -12.35 -1.83
CA ALA A 468 15.68 -12.23 -3.21
C ALA A 468 14.52 -12.45 -4.16
N SER A 469 14.23 -11.42 -4.94
CA SER A 469 13.20 -11.45 -5.99
C SER A 469 13.81 -11.31 -7.37
N ARG A 470 13.44 -12.21 -8.29
CA ARG A 470 13.63 -12.06 -9.72
C ARG A 470 12.30 -11.78 -10.37
N VAL A 471 12.16 -10.62 -11.01
CA VAL A 471 10.97 -10.26 -11.78
C VAL A 471 11.33 -10.26 -13.26
N LEU A 472 10.48 -10.86 -14.07
CA LEU A 472 10.50 -10.78 -15.53
C LEU A 472 9.27 -10.00 -15.96
N CYS A 473 9.47 -8.89 -16.67
CA CYS A 473 8.40 -8.03 -17.16
C CYS A 473 8.50 -7.97 -18.68
N ASN A 474 7.48 -8.48 -19.37
CA ASN A 474 7.43 -8.55 -20.82
C ASN A 474 6.08 -8.05 -21.33
N GLY A 475 6.06 -7.49 -22.53
CA GLY A 475 4.84 -7.05 -23.16
C GLY A 475 5.06 -5.95 -24.19
N TYR A 476 4.01 -5.17 -24.40
CA TYR A 476 4.06 -3.95 -25.20
C TYR A 476 3.12 -2.89 -24.61
N VAL A 477 3.47 -1.64 -24.82
CA VAL A 477 2.61 -0.49 -24.50
C VAL A 477 2.53 0.38 -25.73
N ASN A 478 1.32 0.56 -26.24
CA ASN A 478 1.09 1.58 -27.25
C ASN A 478 1.33 2.95 -26.62
N GLN A 479 1.96 3.85 -27.35
CA GLN A 479 2.16 5.23 -26.91
C GLN A 479 2.10 6.14 -28.13
N TYR A 480 0.97 6.78 -28.35
CA TYR A 480 0.72 7.72 -29.45
C TYR A 480 0.86 7.10 -30.86
N THR A 481 0.87 5.78 -31.05
CA THR A 481 1.07 5.19 -32.39
C THR A 481 -0.08 5.46 -33.35
N ASN A 482 -1.29 5.71 -32.83
CA ASN A 482 -2.44 6.10 -33.64
C ASN A 482 -2.53 7.63 -33.85
N GLY A 483 -1.62 8.40 -33.26
CA GLY A 483 -1.66 9.85 -33.21
C GLY A 483 -2.54 10.40 -32.08
N TYR A 484 -2.05 11.47 -31.43
CA TYR A 484 -2.77 12.24 -30.44
C TYR A 484 -2.86 13.70 -30.90
N TYR A 485 -4.05 14.11 -31.27
CA TYR A 485 -4.33 15.44 -31.79
C TYR A 485 -4.92 16.34 -30.71
N ILE A 486 -4.37 17.51 -30.52
CA ILE A 486 -4.84 18.53 -29.58
C ILE A 486 -5.36 19.73 -30.35
N PHE A 487 -6.64 20.02 -30.20
CA PHE A 487 -7.32 21.15 -30.80
C PHE A 487 -7.58 22.24 -29.75
N THR A 488 -7.55 23.50 -30.19
CA THR A 488 -7.89 24.68 -29.38
C THR A 488 -9.36 25.07 -29.48
N THR A 489 -10.11 24.45 -30.40
CA THR A 489 -11.52 24.71 -30.65
C THR A 489 -12.36 23.41 -30.67
N ASP A 490 -13.64 23.58 -30.40
CA ASP A 490 -14.64 22.52 -30.55
C ASP A 490 -15.23 22.43 -31.96
N GLU A 491 -14.97 23.43 -32.80
CA GLU A 491 -15.46 23.44 -34.20
C GLU A 491 -14.95 22.25 -34.99
N PRO A 492 -15.78 21.66 -35.86
CA PRO A 492 -15.35 20.60 -36.76
C PRO A 492 -14.14 21.03 -37.60
N PHE A 493 -13.25 20.08 -37.90
CA PHE A 493 -12.12 20.35 -38.78
C PHE A 493 -12.60 20.79 -40.18
N ASP A 494 -12.18 21.95 -40.63
CA ASP A 494 -12.39 22.48 -41.97
C ASP A 494 -11.03 22.77 -42.61
N PRO A 495 -10.65 22.08 -43.72
CA PRO A 495 -9.37 22.30 -44.39
C PRO A 495 -9.22 23.71 -44.98
N ASN A 496 -10.28 24.50 -45.04
CA ASN A 496 -10.23 25.90 -45.48
C ASN A 496 -10.22 26.91 -44.33
N ASN A 497 -10.34 26.42 -43.08
CA ASN A 497 -10.36 27.31 -41.92
C ASN A 497 -9.24 26.90 -40.93
N PHE A 498 -8.19 27.66 -40.96
CA PHE A 498 -7.00 27.47 -40.13
C PHE A 498 -7.26 27.37 -38.61
N PHE A 499 -8.26 28.08 -38.07
CA PHE A 499 -8.60 28.01 -36.64
C PHE A 499 -9.19 26.66 -36.19
N THR A 500 -9.55 25.81 -37.13
CA THR A 500 -10.06 24.47 -36.86
C THR A 500 -9.00 23.37 -36.91
N TYR A 501 -7.74 23.75 -37.14
CA TYR A 501 -6.62 22.82 -37.22
C TYR A 501 -6.16 22.40 -35.80
N PRO A 502 -5.56 21.20 -35.66
CA PRO A 502 -4.95 20.81 -34.39
C PRO A 502 -3.73 21.70 -34.11
N LEU A 503 -3.57 22.13 -32.86
CA LEU A 503 -2.40 22.87 -32.40
C LEU A 503 -1.18 21.95 -32.29
N VAL A 504 -1.39 20.69 -31.82
CA VAL A 504 -0.33 19.72 -31.57
C VAL A 504 -0.73 18.34 -32.08
N LEU A 505 0.21 17.65 -32.69
CA LEU A 505 0.15 16.22 -32.96
C LEU A 505 1.32 15.53 -32.25
N LEU A 506 1.04 14.58 -31.37
CA LEU A 506 2.02 13.63 -30.86
C LEU A 506 1.86 12.31 -31.61
N ILE A 507 2.92 11.80 -32.17
CA ILE A 507 2.90 10.53 -32.91
C ILE A 507 4.18 9.74 -32.69
N ALA A 508 4.04 8.44 -32.51
CA ALA A 508 5.15 7.49 -32.40
C ALA A 508 5.08 6.47 -33.53
N PRO A 509 6.16 6.24 -34.27
CA PRO A 509 6.15 5.36 -35.44
C PRO A 509 6.08 3.87 -35.10
N ASN A 510 6.42 3.49 -33.87
CA ASN A 510 6.54 2.09 -33.46
C ASN A 510 5.87 1.85 -32.10
N VAL A 511 5.34 0.63 -31.92
CA VAL A 511 4.92 0.14 -30.60
C VAL A 511 6.13 -0.39 -29.85
N PRO A 512 6.51 0.17 -28.69
CA PRO A 512 7.65 -0.30 -27.93
C PRO A 512 7.37 -1.64 -27.27
N LEU A 513 8.36 -2.51 -27.35
CA LEU A 513 8.35 -3.80 -26.66
C LEU A 513 9.00 -3.66 -25.27
N ILE A 514 8.36 -4.28 -24.29
CA ILE A 514 8.86 -4.37 -22.93
C ILE A 514 9.63 -5.69 -22.78
N ASP A 515 10.89 -5.61 -22.36
CA ASP A 515 11.68 -6.73 -21.84
C ASP A 515 12.56 -6.16 -20.72
N SER A 516 12.04 -6.12 -19.51
CA SER A 516 12.71 -5.45 -18.40
C SER A 516 12.85 -6.39 -17.20
N PRO A 517 13.91 -7.23 -17.20
CA PRO A 517 14.22 -8.07 -16.05
C PRO A 517 14.71 -7.20 -14.87
N TYR A 518 14.21 -7.53 -13.67
CA TYR A 518 14.49 -6.81 -12.44
C TYR A 518 15.01 -7.76 -11.35
N TRP A 519 15.98 -7.30 -10.57
CA TRP A 519 16.44 -7.95 -9.34
C TRP A 519 16.27 -7.03 -8.14
N ASP A 520 15.67 -7.57 -7.07
CA ASP A 520 15.60 -6.97 -5.75
C ASP A 520 16.14 -7.98 -4.75
N ILE A 521 17.27 -7.68 -4.13
CA ILE A 521 17.93 -8.57 -3.17
C ILE A 521 18.25 -7.78 -1.92
N GLY A 522 17.78 -8.26 -0.78
CA GLY A 522 18.10 -7.75 0.53
C GLY A 522 18.85 -8.80 1.36
N ALA A 523 19.84 -8.34 2.13
CA ALA A 523 20.48 -9.16 3.16
C ALA A 523 20.58 -8.36 4.44
N TYR A 524 20.35 -8.98 5.59
CA TYR A 524 20.35 -8.27 6.86
C TYR A 524 20.88 -9.11 8.03
N VAL A 525 21.33 -8.39 9.06
CA VAL A 525 21.63 -8.89 10.39
C VAL A 525 21.00 -7.94 11.42
N GLN A 526 20.37 -8.49 12.42
CA GLN A 526 19.80 -7.71 13.53
C GLN A 526 19.90 -8.47 14.85
N ASP A 527 19.86 -7.72 15.95
CA ASP A 527 19.79 -8.25 17.30
C ASP A 527 18.80 -7.43 18.14
N SER A 528 18.06 -8.15 18.96
CA SER A 528 17.27 -7.60 20.05
C SER A 528 17.96 -7.99 21.36
N TRP A 529 18.71 -7.05 21.91
CA TRP A 529 19.53 -7.25 23.12
C TRP A 529 18.81 -6.75 24.36
N LYS A 530 18.44 -7.66 25.23
CA LYS A 530 17.92 -7.36 26.56
C LYS A 530 19.05 -7.02 27.53
N VAL A 531 19.36 -5.73 27.64
CA VAL A 531 20.38 -5.24 28.58
C VAL A 531 19.95 -5.49 30.04
N SER A 532 18.65 -5.40 30.28
CA SER A 532 18.03 -5.71 31.58
C SER A 532 16.59 -6.18 31.37
N SER A 533 15.88 -6.57 32.43
CA SER A 533 14.45 -6.88 32.38
C SER A 533 13.57 -5.72 31.95
N ARG A 534 14.09 -4.49 31.90
CA ARG A 534 13.36 -3.25 31.58
C ARG A 534 13.86 -2.54 30.33
N LEU A 535 15.07 -2.86 29.83
CA LEU A 535 15.69 -2.16 28.72
C LEU A 535 16.09 -3.13 27.63
N THR A 536 15.58 -2.92 26.44
CA THR A 536 15.92 -3.66 25.22
C THR A 536 16.49 -2.69 24.20
N PHE A 537 17.65 -3.03 23.60
CA PHE A 537 18.15 -2.40 22.38
C PHE A 537 17.85 -3.27 21.16
N ASN A 538 17.33 -2.66 20.10
CA ASN A 538 17.12 -3.29 18.81
C ASN A 538 18.04 -2.61 17.81
N TYR A 539 18.98 -3.34 17.23
CA TYR A 539 19.89 -2.80 16.23
C TYR A 539 20.09 -3.78 15.09
N GLY A 540 20.34 -3.24 13.91
CA GLY A 540 20.54 -4.06 12.74
C GLY A 540 21.13 -3.29 11.58
N LEU A 541 21.62 -4.04 10.62
CA LEU A 541 22.13 -3.55 9.36
C LEU A 541 21.50 -4.35 8.23
N ARG A 542 21.01 -3.64 7.23
CA ARG A 542 20.50 -4.23 5.99
C ARG A 542 21.29 -3.67 4.80
N TYR A 543 21.58 -4.51 3.84
CA TYR A 543 22.10 -4.14 2.52
C TYR A 543 21.05 -4.45 1.46
N ASN A 544 20.83 -3.52 0.51
CA ASN A 544 19.91 -3.71 -0.60
C ASN A 544 20.66 -3.62 -1.95
N TYR A 545 20.31 -4.52 -2.85
CA TYR A 545 20.81 -4.55 -4.22
C TYR A 545 19.61 -4.50 -5.17
N TYR A 546 19.57 -3.49 -6.04
CA TYR A 546 18.53 -3.31 -7.05
C TYR A 546 19.16 -3.27 -8.43
N SER A 547 18.66 -4.05 -9.37
CA SER A 547 19.13 -4.03 -10.75
C SER A 547 17.92 -3.96 -11.67
N VAL A 548 17.71 -2.82 -12.29
CA VAL A 548 16.63 -2.57 -13.24
C VAL A 548 17.24 -2.33 -14.61
N GLN A 549 16.67 -2.94 -15.66
CA GLN A 549 17.11 -2.69 -17.04
C GLN A 549 16.86 -1.20 -17.37
N TYR A 550 17.76 -0.61 -18.19
CA TYR A 550 17.80 0.80 -18.55
C TYR A 550 18.13 1.80 -17.42
N LEU A 551 18.29 1.34 -16.17
CA LEU A 551 18.72 2.16 -15.06
C LEU A 551 20.06 1.68 -14.51
N ASP A 552 21.06 2.57 -14.43
CA ASP A 552 22.37 2.28 -13.86
C ASP A 552 22.36 2.61 -12.36
N ILE A 553 22.04 1.61 -11.53
CA ILE A 553 21.95 1.75 -10.08
C ILE A 553 23.35 1.63 -9.47
N ASN A 554 23.78 2.64 -8.71
CA ASN A 554 25.07 2.63 -8.03
C ASN A 554 25.04 1.80 -6.74
N HIS A 555 25.62 0.60 -6.79
CA HIS A 555 25.71 -0.32 -5.65
C HIS A 555 26.87 -0.01 -4.69
N THR A 556 27.76 0.90 -5.03
CA THR A 556 28.87 1.30 -4.13
C THR A 556 28.48 2.40 -3.15
N ASN A 557 27.27 2.96 -3.30
CA ASN A 557 26.79 4.01 -2.40
C ASN A 557 26.56 3.46 -0.99
N ILE A 558 27.11 4.13 0.01
CA ILE A 558 26.96 3.76 1.43
C ILE A 558 25.49 3.72 1.90
N ARG A 559 24.60 4.41 1.20
CA ARG A 559 23.15 4.45 1.52
C ARG A 559 22.38 3.21 1.06
N ASN A 560 23.02 2.30 0.34
CA ASN A 560 22.51 0.95 0.12
C ASN A 560 22.60 0.10 1.40
N PHE A 561 23.44 0.53 2.36
CA PHE A 561 23.47 0.00 3.71
C PHE A 561 22.51 0.81 4.59
N CYS A 562 21.60 0.11 5.24
CA CYS A 562 20.52 0.69 6.04
C CYS A 562 20.68 0.31 7.51
N PRO A 563 21.54 1.03 8.27
CA PRO A 563 21.68 0.83 9.71
C PRO A 563 20.43 1.29 10.44
N ARG A 564 20.04 0.54 11.47
CA ARG A 564 18.90 0.83 12.37
C ARG A 564 19.34 0.63 13.80
N LEU A 565 19.00 1.58 14.67
CA LEU A 565 19.27 1.54 16.10
C LEU A 565 18.06 2.08 16.84
N ALA A 566 17.54 1.29 17.77
CA ALA A 566 16.38 1.67 18.55
C ALA A 566 16.43 1.05 19.94
N PHE A 567 15.64 1.60 20.86
CA PHE A 567 15.49 1.08 22.21
C PHE A 567 14.02 1.04 22.63
N SER A 568 13.72 0.17 23.58
CA SER A 568 12.47 0.17 24.32
C SER A 568 12.77 0.01 25.81
N TYR A 569 12.18 0.87 26.62
CA TYR A 569 12.43 0.93 28.08
C TYR A 569 11.10 0.91 28.84
N ASP A 570 10.95 -0.05 29.76
CA ASP A 570 9.87 -0.11 30.72
C ASP A 570 10.32 0.52 32.05
N PRO A 571 10.05 1.81 32.31
CA PRO A 571 10.55 2.52 33.50
C PRO A 571 9.99 1.96 34.81
N ILE A 572 8.82 1.33 34.79
CA ILE A 572 8.13 0.81 35.96
C ILE A 572 8.43 -0.67 36.15
N GLY A 573 8.60 -1.43 35.06
CA GLY A 573 8.83 -2.87 35.09
C GLY A 573 7.54 -3.67 35.25
N ASP A 574 6.37 -3.03 35.04
CA ASP A 574 5.05 -3.65 35.12
C ASP A 574 4.56 -4.27 33.82
N GLY A 575 5.34 -4.14 32.74
CA GLY A 575 4.97 -4.58 31.38
C GLY A 575 3.86 -3.75 30.72
N LYS A 576 3.49 -2.61 31.32
CA LYS A 576 2.39 -1.74 30.87
C LYS A 576 2.85 -0.37 30.39
N THR A 577 4.13 -0.07 30.50
CA THR A 577 4.70 1.23 30.13
C THR A 577 5.89 1.01 29.20
N ALA A 578 5.92 1.71 28.07
CA ALA A 578 7.08 1.73 27.18
C ALA A 578 7.47 3.16 26.82
N ILE A 579 8.74 3.51 27.05
CA ILE A 579 9.40 4.63 26.39
C ILE A 579 10.26 4.03 25.29
N ARG A 580 10.03 4.45 24.05
CA ARG A 580 10.70 3.88 22.89
C ARG A 580 11.26 4.97 22.00
N GLY A 581 12.34 4.66 21.30
CA GLY A 581 12.92 5.61 20.36
C GLY A 581 13.95 4.93 19.48
N GLY A 582 14.28 5.59 18.39
CA GLY A 582 15.28 5.06 17.48
C GLY A 582 15.59 5.99 16.33
N ILE A 583 16.63 5.62 15.61
CA ILE A 583 17.05 6.25 14.36
C ILE A 583 17.47 5.16 13.38
N GLY A 584 17.11 5.32 12.11
CA GLY A 584 17.51 4.36 11.08
C GLY A 584 17.39 4.90 9.68
N THR A 585 18.04 4.19 8.76
CA THR A 585 17.95 4.41 7.34
C THR A 585 17.08 3.33 6.70
N TYR A 586 16.16 3.75 5.83
CA TYR A 586 15.16 2.89 5.20
C TYR A 586 15.19 3.16 3.70
N SER A 587 15.52 2.16 2.90
CA SER A 587 15.64 2.26 1.45
C SER A 587 14.50 1.51 0.76
N GLN A 588 13.92 2.12 -0.27
CA GLN A 588 12.98 1.47 -1.18
C GLN A 588 13.66 1.06 -2.47
N ASN A 589 13.07 0.08 -3.16
CA ASN A 589 13.44 -0.22 -4.54
C ASN A 589 12.94 0.88 -5.48
N PRO A 590 13.72 1.23 -6.53
CA PRO A 590 13.23 2.07 -7.61
C PRO A 590 12.01 1.41 -8.25
N GLN A 591 11.02 2.20 -8.66
CA GLN A 591 9.88 1.68 -9.41
C GLN A 591 10.34 1.14 -10.76
N LEU A 592 9.84 -0.03 -11.14
CA LEU A 592 10.14 -0.61 -12.45
C LEU A 592 9.66 0.30 -13.59
N ASN A 593 8.57 1.05 -13.38
CA ASN A 593 8.06 2.00 -14.36
C ASN A 593 9.08 3.03 -14.83
N LEU A 594 10.05 3.44 -13.99
CA LEU A 594 11.14 4.32 -14.46
C LEU A 594 11.99 3.64 -15.54
N GLY A 595 12.39 2.38 -15.32
CA GLY A 595 13.12 1.61 -16.30
C GLY A 595 12.29 1.32 -17.56
N LEU A 596 11.01 1.02 -17.38
CA LEU A 596 10.08 0.81 -18.49
C LEU A 596 9.92 2.09 -19.31
N LEU A 597 9.68 3.25 -18.67
CA LEU A 597 9.54 4.52 -19.37
C LEU A 597 10.80 4.88 -20.16
N VAL A 598 11.97 4.73 -19.56
CA VAL A 598 13.23 4.97 -20.29
C VAL A 598 13.33 4.01 -21.48
N GLY A 599 13.07 2.72 -21.30
CA GLY A 599 13.13 1.73 -22.38
C GLY A 599 12.08 1.96 -23.47
N ILE A 600 10.84 2.30 -23.08
CA ILE A 600 9.74 2.64 -23.99
C ILE A 600 10.07 3.90 -24.76
N MET A 601 10.43 4.99 -24.09
CA MET A 601 10.62 6.31 -24.69
C MET A 601 11.93 6.39 -25.50
N ASP A 602 12.95 5.63 -25.17
CA ASP A 602 14.16 5.50 -26.00
C ASP A 602 13.84 4.80 -27.34
N GLN A 603 12.88 3.87 -27.34
CA GLN A 603 12.41 3.19 -28.56
C GLN A 603 11.41 4.03 -29.37
N LEU A 604 10.60 4.86 -28.71
CA LEU A 604 9.45 5.51 -29.34
C LEU A 604 9.82 6.63 -30.29
N SER A 605 10.89 7.37 -30.01
CA SER A 605 11.19 8.56 -30.82
C SER A 605 9.94 9.42 -31.06
N VAL A 606 9.23 9.81 -29.99
CA VAL A 606 7.98 10.58 -30.09
C VAL A 606 8.24 11.88 -30.83
N LYS A 607 7.51 12.12 -31.91
CA LYS A 607 7.52 13.38 -32.63
C LYS A 607 6.39 14.25 -32.12
N GLN A 608 6.74 15.44 -31.67
CA GLN A 608 5.80 16.49 -31.35
C GLN A 608 5.78 17.51 -32.49
N ILE A 609 4.66 17.62 -33.16
CA ILE A 609 4.47 18.59 -34.22
C ILE A 609 3.58 19.69 -33.64
N ILE A 610 4.15 20.91 -33.54
CA ILE A 610 3.39 22.08 -33.18
C ILE A 610 3.10 22.79 -34.50
N TYR A 611 1.88 23.19 -34.72
CA TYR A 611 1.47 23.90 -35.92
C TYR A 611 1.44 25.43 -35.70
N PRO A 612 2.55 26.16 -35.86
CA PRO A 612 2.55 27.59 -35.79
C PRO A 612 2.29 28.17 -37.18
N GLY A 613 1.22 28.95 -37.34
CA GLY A 613 1.01 29.72 -38.56
C GLY A 613 0.58 28.89 -39.76
N TYR A 614 -0.64 28.47 -39.78
CA TYR A 614 -1.28 27.69 -40.82
C TYR A 614 -2.03 28.58 -41.84
N PRO A 615 -2.30 28.12 -43.05
CA PRO A 615 -2.25 26.76 -43.56
C PRO A 615 -0.91 26.36 -44.16
N ASP A 616 -0.31 25.23 -43.63
CA ASP A 616 0.77 24.57 -44.37
C ASP A 616 0.13 23.65 -45.42
N PRO A 617 0.30 23.89 -46.72
CA PRO A 617 -0.27 23.05 -47.78
C PRO A 617 0.29 21.60 -47.76
N ASN A 618 1.35 21.34 -46.99
CA ASN A 618 1.96 20.03 -46.85
C ASN A 618 1.39 19.22 -45.68
N ILE A 619 0.53 19.80 -44.86
CA ILE A 619 -0.13 19.05 -43.79
C ILE A 619 -1.43 18.47 -44.32
N PRO A 620 -1.49 17.13 -44.51
CA PRO A 620 -2.70 16.46 -44.96
C PRO A 620 -3.78 16.55 -43.87
N ASN A 621 -4.99 16.16 -44.22
CA ASN A 621 -6.11 15.98 -43.29
C ASN A 621 -5.61 15.30 -42.00
N PRO A 622 -5.78 15.90 -40.81
CA PRO A 622 -5.26 15.36 -39.56
C PRO A 622 -5.81 13.97 -39.18
N PHE A 623 -6.88 13.55 -39.83
CA PHE A 623 -7.48 12.22 -39.66
C PHE A 623 -6.95 11.15 -40.63
N VAL A 624 -5.97 11.47 -41.47
CA VAL A 624 -5.24 10.49 -42.29
C VAL A 624 -3.90 10.18 -41.63
N PRO A 625 -3.43 8.93 -41.59
CA PRO A 625 -2.12 8.61 -41.06
C PRO A 625 -1.03 9.49 -41.66
N TYR A 626 -0.42 10.31 -40.83
CA TYR A 626 0.58 11.27 -41.23
C TYR A 626 1.98 10.78 -40.83
N ILE A 627 2.89 10.72 -41.79
CA ILE A 627 4.31 10.46 -41.52
C ILE A 627 5.00 11.82 -41.35
N PRO A 628 5.42 12.16 -40.13
CA PRO A 628 6.07 13.44 -39.89
C PRO A 628 7.36 13.60 -40.71
N PRO A 629 7.70 14.82 -41.16
CA PRO A 629 8.98 15.10 -41.78
C PRO A 629 10.17 14.58 -40.93
N SER A 630 11.27 14.18 -41.61
CA SER A 630 12.45 13.66 -40.97
C SER A 630 13.21 14.68 -40.11
N ASP A 631 12.98 15.95 -40.35
CA ASP A 631 13.60 17.10 -39.69
C ASP A 631 12.87 17.55 -38.41
N VAL A 632 11.71 16.97 -38.04
CA VAL A 632 11.07 17.26 -36.76
C VAL A 632 11.93 16.73 -35.62
N PRO A 633 12.36 17.60 -34.67
CA PRO A 633 13.19 17.18 -33.55
C PRO A 633 12.50 16.13 -32.68
N LEU A 634 13.25 15.09 -32.31
CA LEU A 634 12.74 14.02 -31.48
C LEU A 634 12.93 14.34 -30.01
N GLY A 635 11.87 14.23 -29.22
CA GLY A 635 11.95 14.14 -27.77
C GLY A 635 12.50 12.77 -27.33
N ARG A 636 13.31 12.73 -26.28
CA ARG A 636 13.93 11.50 -25.77
C ARG A 636 13.84 11.44 -24.25
N TYR A 637 13.74 10.23 -23.74
CA TYR A 637 13.92 9.95 -22.31
C TYR A 637 15.20 9.11 -22.12
N LYS A 638 15.95 9.41 -21.07
CA LYS A 638 17.21 8.73 -20.76
C LYS A 638 17.22 8.32 -19.28
N GLY A 639 17.74 7.15 -18.99
CA GLY A 639 18.16 6.82 -17.64
C GLY A 639 19.38 7.65 -17.27
N GLY A 640 19.41 8.19 -16.06
CA GLY A 640 20.61 8.78 -15.50
C GLY A 640 21.69 7.73 -15.26
N THR A 641 22.94 8.15 -15.22
CA THR A 641 24.09 7.31 -14.83
C THR A 641 24.33 7.42 -13.33
N ASN A 642 24.74 6.33 -12.68
CA ASN A 642 25.03 6.28 -11.24
C ASN A 642 23.85 6.70 -10.36
N LEU A 643 22.65 6.19 -10.64
CA LEU A 643 21.49 6.42 -9.81
C LEU A 643 21.67 5.76 -8.43
N TYR A 644 21.12 6.40 -7.41
CA TYR A 644 21.16 5.91 -6.03
C TYR A 644 19.75 5.49 -5.61
N PRO A 645 19.60 4.40 -4.83
CA PRO A 645 18.29 4.03 -4.33
C PRO A 645 17.66 5.15 -3.49
N PRO A 646 16.36 5.41 -3.63
CA PRO A 646 15.64 6.30 -2.72
C PRO A 646 15.72 5.79 -1.29
N PHE A 647 15.90 6.69 -0.34
CA PHE A 647 15.95 6.31 1.08
C PHE A 647 15.43 7.42 1.99
N THR A 648 15.03 7.02 3.20
CA THR A 648 14.58 7.92 4.24
C THR A 648 15.37 7.67 5.52
N ILE A 649 15.88 8.72 6.13
CA ILE A 649 16.37 8.68 7.51
C ILE A 649 15.19 9.00 8.40
N GLN A 650 14.86 8.13 9.34
CA GLN A 650 13.78 8.30 10.29
C GLN A 650 14.30 8.30 11.72
N ALA A 651 13.78 9.20 12.53
CA ALA A 651 14.01 9.20 13.98
C ALA A 651 12.67 9.34 14.72
N THR A 652 12.54 8.62 15.84
CA THR A 652 11.33 8.63 16.66
C THR A 652 11.67 8.68 18.14
N LEU A 653 10.77 9.27 18.92
CA LEU A 653 10.75 9.17 20.38
C LEU A 653 9.30 9.09 20.83
N GLY A 654 8.94 8.05 21.57
CA GLY A 654 7.55 7.75 21.93
C GLY A 654 7.41 7.28 23.38
N PHE A 655 6.19 7.46 23.87
CA PHE A 655 5.71 6.96 25.14
C PHE A 655 4.38 6.24 24.93
N GLN A 656 4.20 5.07 25.53
CA GLN A 656 2.95 4.34 25.54
C GLN A 656 2.70 3.73 26.91
N ARG A 657 1.45 3.76 27.37
CA ARG A 657 1.06 3.16 28.66
C ARG A 657 -0.34 2.57 28.59
N GLU A 658 -0.49 1.38 29.15
CA GLU A 658 -1.76 0.81 29.58
C GLU A 658 -2.07 1.31 30.99
N PHE A 659 -2.94 2.32 31.10
CA PHE A 659 -3.23 2.99 32.39
C PHE A 659 -4.39 2.37 33.15
N VAL A 660 -5.30 1.68 32.42
CA VAL A 660 -6.35 0.82 32.96
C VAL A 660 -6.40 -0.42 32.08
N THR A 661 -6.81 -1.55 32.63
CA THR A 661 -6.93 -2.83 31.87
C THR A 661 -7.74 -2.59 30.59
N ASP A 662 -7.20 -3.03 29.47
CA ASP A 662 -7.72 -2.87 28.12
C ASP A 662 -7.72 -1.41 27.58
N PHE A 663 -7.12 -0.44 28.28
CA PHE A 663 -6.97 0.94 27.84
C PHE A 663 -5.49 1.33 27.73
N SER A 664 -5.05 1.73 26.54
CA SER A 664 -3.71 2.29 26.36
C SER A 664 -3.75 3.63 25.65
N MET A 665 -2.81 4.50 25.99
CA MET A 665 -2.54 5.74 25.28
C MET A 665 -1.07 5.82 24.86
N GLY A 666 -0.82 6.50 23.75
CA GLY A 666 0.54 6.71 23.26
C GLY A 666 0.73 8.08 22.63
N VAL A 667 1.96 8.58 22.71
CA VAL A 667 2.42 9.78 22.00
C VAL A 667 3.76 9.45 21.37
N ASP A 668 3.91 9.67 20.05
CA ASP A 668 5.15 9.48 19.33
C ASP A 668 5.52 10.77 18.57
N LEU A 669 6.74 11.24 18.75
CA LEU A 669 7.38 12.27 17.94
C LEU A 669 8.12 11.60 16.80
N VAL A 670 7.90 12.10 15.58
CA VAL A 670 8.45 11.51 14.36
C VAL A 670 9.13 12.58 13.52
N TRP A 671 10.34 12.26 13.07
CA TRP A 671 11.04 13.00 12.05
C TRP A 671 11.51 12.04 10.95
N ALA A 672 11.29 12.42 9.69
CA ALA A 672 11.73 11.63 8.54
C ALA A 672 12.25 12.57 7.46
N LYS A 673 13.41 12.24 6.89
CA LYS A 673 14.04 12.98 5.79
C LYS A 673 14.32 12.03 4.63
N GLY A 674 13.58 12.21 3.54
CA GLY A 674 13.75 11.45 2.31
C GLY A 674 14.76 12.11 1.37
N GLN A 675 15.52 11.29 0.68
CA GLN A 675 16.53 11.70 -0.31
C GLN A 675 16.61 10.70 -1.46
N ASN A 676 17.21 11.16 -2.56
CA ASN A 676 17.42 10.38 -3.78
C ASN A 676 16.11 9.90 -4.41
N PHE A 677 15.02 10.63 -4.25
CA PHE A 677 13.83 10.35 -5.05
C PHE A 677 14.07 10.78 -6.49
N SER A 678 13.48 10.05 -7.42
CA SER A 678 13.63 10.37 -8.83
C SER A 678 12.86 11.63 -9.18
N ARG A 679 13.38 12.36 -10.14
CA ARG A 679 12.70 13.45 -10.83
C ARG A 679 13.20 13.54 -12.27
N ALA A 680 12.34 13.96 -13.17
CA ALA A 680 12.69 14.13 -14.57
C ALA A 680 13.26 15.53 -14.79
N GLU A 681 14.50 15.63 -15.21
CA GLU A 681 15.17 16.88 -15.55
C GLU A 681 15.38 16.95 -17.07
N ASN A 682 15.07 18.09 -17.69
CA ASN A 682 15.24 18.27 -19.13
C ASN A 682 16.62 18.88 -19.42
N ASP A 683 17.44 18.14 -20.16
CA ASP A 683 18.79 18.59 -20.55
C ASP A 683 18.78 19.47 -21.82
N ASN A 684 17.64 19.55 -22.52
CA ASN A 684 17.49 20.40 -23.70
C ASN A 684 16.16 21.20 -23.66
N PRO A 685 15.92 21.95 -22.57
CA PRO A 685 14.68 22.70 -22.42
C PRO A 685 14.61 23.86 -23.40
N VAL A 686 13.40 24.36 -23.65
CA VAL A 686 13.24 25.67 -24.33
C VAL A 686 13.83 26.74 -23.43
N ILE A 687 14.63 27.65 -24.03
CA ILE A 687 15.28 28.75 -23.33
C ILE A 687 14.18 29.77 -22.96
N PRO A 688 13.99 30.09 -21.69
CA PRO A 688 12.98 31.06 -21.26
C PRO A 688 13.14 32.43 -22.00
N GLY A 689 12.04 33.02 -22.37
CA GLY A 689 12.00 34.27 -23.13
C GLY A 689 12.10 34.11 -24.65
N THR A 690 12.33 32.90 -25.15
CA THR A 690 12.42 32.65 -26.60
C THR A 690 11.20 31.99 -27.19
N GLY A 691 10.49 31.22 -26.36
CA GLY A 691 9.32 30.42 -26.72
C GLY A 691 9.59 29.15 -27.54
N TYR A 692 10.77 29.01 -28.12
CA TYR A 692 11.08 27.87 -29.01
C TYR A 692 12.56 27.50 -29.13
N LEU A 693 13.53 28.39 -28.83
CA LEU A 693 14.96 28.10 -28.95
C LEU A 693 15.42 27.16 -27.84
N ARG A 694 16.28 26.21 -28.19
CA ARG A 694 16.86 25.24 -27.30
C ARG A 694 18.40 25.30 -27.33
N PRO A 695 19.10 24.77 -26.31
CA PRO A 695 20.57 24.59 -26.38
C PRO A 695 21.01 23.81 -27.63
N ASP A 696 20.28 22.78 -28.02
CA ASP A 696 20.43 22.05 -29.28
C ASP A 696 19.09 22.01 -30.02
N ASN A 697 18.93 22.86 -31.03
CA ASN A 697 17.71 22.95 -31.82
C ASN A 697 17.51 21.75 -32.77
N THR A 698 18.49 20.84 -32.90
CA THR A 698 18.35 19.61 -33.68
C THR A 698 17.63 18.49 -32.91
N GLN A 699 17.42 18.69 -31.60
CA GLN A 699 16.73 17.75 -30.71
C GLN A 699 15.57 18.42 -30.00
N GLY A 700 14.56 17.64 -29.66
CA GLY A 700 13.46 18.03 -28.78
C GLY A 700 13.87 17.96 -27.32
N ASP A 701 12.89 17.79 -26.43
CA ASP A 701 13.14 17.61 -25.01
C ASP A 701 13.99 16.37 -24.76
N ILE A 702 15.01 16.48 -23.90
CA ILE A 702 15.85 15.39 -23.46
C ILE A 702 15.63 15.19 -21.97
N TRP A 703 14.67 14.38 -21.63
CA TRP A 703 14.33 14.05 -20.25
C TRP A 703 15.30 13.04 -19.66
N VAL A 704 15.91 13.38 -18.55
CA VAL A 704 16.86 12.53 -17.83
C VAL A 704 16.37 12.31 -16.40
N TYR A 705 16.15 11.07 -16.01
CA TYR A 705 15.81 10.76 -14.62
C TYR A 705 17.04 10.88 -13.73
N ARG A 706 16.94 11.71 -12.70
CA ARG A 706 17.97 11.97 -11.69
C ARG A 706 17.44 11.77 -10.28
N MET A 707 18.28 11.27 -9.39
CA MET A 707 17.94 10.99 -8.00
C MET A 707 18.25 12.21 -7.09
N HIS A 708 17.62 13.34 -7.36
CA HIS A 708 17.82 14.61 -6.67
C HIS A 708 16.65 15.03 -5.77
N GLY A 709 15.53 14.33 -5.85
CA GLY A 709 14.33 14.63 -5.07
C GLY A 709 14.51 14.45 -3.57
N ARG A 710 13.83 15.27 -2.78
CA ARG A 710 13.94 15.29 -1.32
C ARG A 710 12.59 15.56 -0.66
N SER A 711 12.44 15.05 0.57
CA SER A 711 11.31 15.34 1.45
C SER A 711 11.76 15.56 2.89
N ASP A 712 10.98 16.31 3.66
CA ASP A 712 11.16 16.51 5.11
C ASP A 712 9.80 16.39 5.78
N TYR A 713 9.66 15.53 6.77
CA TYR A 713 8.43 15.27 7.51
C TYR A 713 8.66 15.36 9.01
N LYS A 714 7.80 16.07 9.71
CA LYS A 714 7.79 16.19 11.17
C LYS A 714 6.39 16.00 11.68
N ALA A 715 6.22 15.14 12.69
CA ALA A 715 4.91 14.87 13.22
C ALA A 715 4.92 14.54 14.72
N MET A 716 3.75 14.73 15.33
CA MET A 716 3.37 14.17 16.59
C MET A 716 2.13 13.30 16.38
N TYR A 717 2.22 12.04 16.80
CA TYR A 717 1.12 11.09 16.80
C TYR A 717 0.57 10.96 18.20
N PHE A 718 -0.73 10.96 18.31
CA PHE A 718 -1.43 10.65 19.54
C PHE A 718 -2.37 9.49 19.30
N THR A 719 -2.31 8.46 20.15
CA THR A 719 -3.16 7.27 20.06
C THR A 719 -3.85 7.00 21.38
N LEU A 720 -5.12 6.61 21.29
CA LEU A 720 -5.88 6.07 22.40
C LEU A 720 -6.55 4.77 21.89
N SER A 721 -6.36 3.67 22.58
CA SER A 721 -6.96 2.39 22.21
C SER A 721 -7.62 1.74 23.41
N LYS A 722 -8.86 1.32 23.22
CA LYS A 722 -9.58 0.43 24.12
C LYS A 722 -9.90 -0.86 23.37
N ARG A 723 -9.27 -1.95 23.83
CA ARG A 723 -9.51 -3.29 23.28
C ARG A 723 -10.99 -3.67 23.41
N TYR A 724 -11.48 -4.43 22.41
CA TYR A 724 -12.84 -4.96 22.51
C TYR A 724 -12.96 -5.90 23.73
N SER A 725 -13.69 -5.44 24.71
CA SER A 725 -14.05 -6.13 25.93
C SER A 725 -15.30 -5.47 26.54
N HIS A 726 -16.10 -6.24 27.29
CA HIS A 726 -17.36 -5.75 27.88
C HIS A 726 -18.32 -5.12 26.86
N GLY A 727 -18.31 -5.65 25.62
CA GLY A 727 -19.22 -5.23 24.55
C GLY A 727 -18.85 -3.94 23.83
N TRP A 728 -17.63 -3.38 24.00
CA TRP A 728 -17.23 -2.22 23.24
C TRP A 728 -15.73 -2.09 23.00
N SER A 729 -15.37 -1.37 21.93
CA SER A 729 -13.99 -0.96 21.65
C SER A 729 -13.95 0.49 21.12
N LEU A 730 -12.79 1.12 21.26
CA LEU A 730 -12.52 2.46 20.74
C LEU A 730 -11.06 2.56 20.32
N ASP A 731 -10.79 3.09 19.13
CA ASP A 731 -9.46 3.55 18.75
C ASP A 731 -9.53 4.99 18.25
N VAL A 732 -8.60 5.81 18.69
CA VAL A 732 -8.38 7.18 18.24
C VAL A 732 -6.95 7.30 17.77
N ALA A 733 -6.74 7.77 16.55
CA ALA A 733 -5.43 8.11 16.00
C ALA A 733 -5.47 9.56 15.51
N TYR A 734 -4.68 10.41 16.14
CA TYR A 734 -4.53 11.80 15.74
C TYR A 734 -3.08 12.07 15.31
N THR A 735 -2.94 12.73 14.16
CA THR A 735 -1.66 13.14 13.59
C THR A 735 -1.63 14.65 13.43
N LEU A 736 -0.68 15.29 14.08
CA LEU A 736 -0.26 16.67 13.81
C LEU A 736 1.04 16.62 13.02
N SER A 737 1.04 17.13 11.78
CA SER A 737 2.22 16.97 10.91
C SER A 737 2.52 18.18 10.04
N LYS A 738 3.78 18.25 9.59
CA LYS A 738 4.26 19.15 8.53
C LYS A 738 5.12 18.36 7.55
N SER A 739 4.80 18.46 6.26
CA SER A 739 5.60 17.89 5.17
C SER A 739 6.07 18.98 4.22
N MET A 740 7.31 18.86 3.76
CA MET A 740 7.91 19.68 2.71
C MET A 740 8.55 18.74 1.68
N SER A 741 8.41 19.04 0.37
CA SER A 741 8.98 18.21 -0.69
C SER A 741 9.19 19.02 -1.97
N ASP A 742 10.12 18.59 -2.83
CA ASP A 742 10.26 19.08 -4.21
C ASP A 742 9.82 18.04 -5.26
N ILE A 743 9.15 16.96 -4.80
CA ILE A 743 8.62 15.91 -5.65
C ILE A 743 7.15 15.64 -5.33
N GLU A 744 6.40 15.21 -6.35
CA GLU A 744 5.01 14.74 -6.25
C GLU A 744 4.94 13.22 -6.44
N SER A 745 5.68 12.75 -7.44
CA SER A 745 5.83 11.35 -7.81
C SER A 745 7.26 11.09 -8.26
N GLU A 746 7.59 9.88 -8.61
CA GLU A 746 8.89 9.53 -9.18
C GLU A 746 9.13 10.09 -10.60
N GLN A 747 8.11 10.67 -11.22
CA GLN A 747 8.17 11.28 -12.55
C GLN A 747 7.97 12.81 -12.48
N THR A 748 8.19 13.42 -11.33
CA THR A 748 8.01 14.86 -11.15
C THR A 748 8.93 15.65 -12.08
N GLU A 749 8.34 16.54 -12.87
CA GLU A 749 8.99 17.52 -13.73
C GLU A 749 8.93 18.92 -13.09
N PRO A 750 9.86 19.84 -13.42
CA PRO A 750 9.72 21.21 -12.94
C PRO A 750 8.56 21.89 -13.67
N TYR A 751 7.84 22.76 -12.97
CA TYR A 751 6.75 23.52 -13.58
C TYR A 751 7.25 24.59 -14.54
N SER A 752 8.49 25.04 -14.39
CA SER A 752 9.13 26.02 -15.25
C SER A 752 10.60 25.70 -15.46
N TYR A 753 11.13 26.03 -16.64
CA TYR A 753 12.56 25.91 -16.96
C TYR A 753 13.38 27.17 -16.59
N ALA A 754 12.77 28.15 -15.94
CA ALA A 754 13.50 29.25 -15.35
C ALA A 754 14.64 28.78 -14.43
N ALA A 755 15.69 29.59 -14.27
CA ALA A 755 16.87 29.21 -13.49
C ALA A 755 16.57 28.80 -12.00
N ASP A 756 15.47 29.32 -11.45
CA ASP A 756 14.97 29.00 -10.10
C ASP A 756 13.88 27.94 -10.08
N GLY A 757 13.53 27.33 -11.22
CA GLY A 757 12.40 26.42 -11.36
C GLY A 757 12.39 25.28 -10.31
N TRP A 758 13.53 24.59 -10.14
CA TRP A 758 13.65 23.54 -9.11
C TRP A 758 13.66 24.08 -7.68
N ALA A 759 14.18 25.30 -7.44
CA ALA A 759 14.12 25.90 -6.10
C ALA A 759 12.67 26.21 -5.69
N ARG A 760 11.84 26.66 -6.63
CA ARG A 760 10.42 26.94 -6.44
C ARG A 760 9.59 25.66 -6.27
N MET A 761 10.07 24.52 -6.76
CA MET A 761 9.42 23.22 -6.53
C MET A 761 9.45 22.77 -5.06
N TYR A 762 10.40 23.25 -4.23
CA TYR A 762 10.44 22.90 -2.81
C TYR A 762 9.39 23.68 -2.02
N GLY A 763 8.30 23.02 -1.72
CA GLY A 763 7.15 23.58 -1.02
C GLY A 763 6.48 22.55 -0.09
N PRO A 764 5.30 22.85 0.47
CA PRO A 764 4.50 21.87 1.17
C PRO A 764 4.27 20.63 0.31
N GLY A 765 4.41 19.44 0.87
CA GLY A 765 4.14 18.18 0.16
C GLY A 765 2.65 18.04 -0.17
N ASP A 766 2.30 17.32 -1.24
CA ASP A 766 0.91 17.22 -1.74
C ASP A 766 -0.09 16.70 -0.71
N PHE A 767 0.39 15.87 0.21
CA PHE A 767 -0.40 15.29 1.30
C PHE A 767 -0.17 16.00 2.66
N ASP A 768 0.36 17.23 2.65
CA ASP A 768 0.59 18.02 3.87
C ASP A 768 -0.73 18.50 4.49
N ALA A 769 -1.47 17.59 5.10
CA ALA A 769 -2.57 17.92 5.99
C ALA A 769 -2.05 18.11 7.43
N ARG A 770 -2.25 19.28 8.02
CA ARG A 770 -1.78 19.60 9.37
C ARG A 770 -2.37 18.69 10.43
N HIS A 771 -3.63 18.40 10.30
CA HIS A 771 -4.42 17.64 11.25
C HIS A 771 -5.07 16.46 10.53
N ARG A 772 -4.88 15.25 11.05
CA ARG A 772 -5.64 14.06 10.69
C ARG A 772 -6.15 13.41 11.96
N LEU A 773 -7.42 13.02 11.96
CA LEU A 773 -8.06 12.31 13.05
C LEU A 773 -8.85 11.14 12.49
N ALA A 774 -8.59 9.95 12.98
CA ALA A 774 -9.40 8.76 12.73
C ALA A 774 -9.92 8.24 14.08
N VAL A 775 -11.21 7.98 14.15
CA VAL A 775 -11.87 7.41 15.33
C VAL A 775 -12.68 6.21 14.89
N THR A 776 -12.43 5.04 15.47
CA THR A 776 -13.25 3.85 15.24
C THR A 776 -13.83 3.34 16.53
N GLY A 777 -15.04 2.80 16.48
CA GLY A 777 -15.70 2.24 17.63
C GLY A 777 -16.62 1.08 17.26
N ILE A 778 -16.77 0.16 18.21
CA ILE A 778 -17.73 -0.94 18.16
C ILE A 778 -18.46 -0.93 19.51
N LEU A 779 -19.78 -1.04 19.49
CA LEU A 779 -20.63 -1.04 20.68
C LEU A 779 -21.73 -2.09 20.52
N ASP A 780 -21.74 -3.09 21.39
CA ASP A 780 -22.85 -4.03 21.50
C ASP A 780 -24.03 -3.38 22.23
N LEU A 781 -25.18 -3.53 21.64
CA LEU A 781 -26.44 -3.01 22.15
C LEU A 781 -27.34 -4.18 22.61
N PRO A 782 -28.35 -3.91 23.46
CA PRO A 782 -29.33 -4.93 23.86
C PRO A 782 -29.97 -5.64 22.65
N LEU A 783 -30.55 -6.81 22.90
CA LEU A 783 -31.25 -7.62 21.91
C LEU A 783 -30.39 -8.12 20.75
N GLY A 784 -29.05 -8.17 20.89
CA GLY A 784 -28.14 -8.64 19.84
C GLY A 784 -27.92 -7.65 18.71
N PHE A 785 -28.13 -6.36 18.92
CA PHE A 785 -27.67 -5.31 18.03
C PHE A 785 -26.22 -4.95 18.30
N GLN A 786 -25.53 -4.47 17.28
CA GLN A 786 -24.21 -3.88 17.39
C GLN A 786 -24.13 -2.65 16.48
N LEU A 787 -23.65 -1.54 17.04
CA LEU A 787 -23.30 -0.33 16.31
C LEU A 787 -21.79 -0.25 16.16
N SER A 788 -21.31 0.04 14.96
CA SER A 788 -19.89 0.28 14.70
C SER A 788 -19.70 1.40 13.72
N GLY A 789 -18.53 2.04 13.73
CA GLY A 789 -18.28 3.14 12.82
C GLY A 789 -16.83 3.60 12.76
N LEU A 790 -16.59 4.44 11.75
CA LEU A 790 -15.35 5.15 11.48
C LEU A 790 -15.69 6.63 11.22
N ALA A 791 -15.12 7.52 12.01
CA ALA A 791 -15.09 8.95 11.72
C ALA A 791 -13.69 9.35 11.30
N TYR A 792 -13.58 10.11 10.22
CA TYR A 792 -12.32 10.60 9.69
C TYR A 792 -12.39 12.10 9.41
N TYR A 793 -11.36 12.81 9.82
CA TYR A 793 -11.14 14.21 9.50
C TYR A 793 -9.71 14.45 9.05
N ARG A 794 -9.53 15.24 8.00
CA ARG A 794 -8.26 15.88 7.67
C ARG A 794 -8.44 17.35 7.32
N SER A 795 -7.49 18.17 7.74
CA SER A 795 -7.39 19.56 7.30
C SER A 795 -7.03 19.63 5.80
N ALA A 796 -7.28 20.79 5.20
CA ALA A 796 -7.01 21.04 3.79
C ALA A 796 -5.58 20.70 3.39
N ILE A 797 -5.44 19.96 2.26
CA ILE A 797 -4.16 19.71 1.59
C ILE A 797 -3.79 20.90 0.69
N PRO A 798 -2.50 21.08 0.36
CA PRO A 798 -2.06 22.21 -0.44
C PRO A 798 -2.27 21.99 -1.93
N TRP A 799 -2.22 23.11 -2.70
CA TRP A 799 -2.25 23.12 -4.16
C TRP A 799 -1.48 24.32 -4.72
N THR A 800 -1.10 24.23 -6.01
CA THR A 800 -0.31 25.23 -6.71
C THR A 800 -1.19 26.01 -7.68
N PRO A 801 -1.24 27.35 -7.61
CA PRO A 801 -1.89 28.18 -8.63
C PRO A 801 -0.98 28.38 -9.84
N PHE A 802 -1.54 28.29 -11.05
CA PHE A 802 -0.83 28.48 -12.32
C PHE A 802 -1.44 29.62 -13.14
N TYR A 803 -0.61 30.30 -13.90
CA TYR A 803 -1.10 31.22 -14.95
C TYR A 803 -1.79 30.43 -16.08
N ALA A 804 -2.72 31.07 -16.77
CA ALA A 804 -3.40 30.49 -17.93
C ALA A 804 -2.52 30.39 -19.19
N THR A 805 -1.38 31.06 -19.18
CA THR A 805 -0.47 31.20 -20.33
C THR A 805 0.96 30.98 -19.90
N ASP A 806 1.82 30.62 -20.84
CA ASP A 806 3.28 30.61 -20.68
C ASP A 806 3.79 32.05 -20.52
N VAL A 807 4.04 32.48 -19.27
CA VAL A 807 4.43 33.83 -18.90
C VAL A 807 5.92 34.06 -19.15
N ASN A 808 6.74 33.05 -18.99
CA ASN A 808 8.19 33.11 -19.10
C ASN A 808 8.70 32.67 -20.48
N LEU A 809 7.81 32.26 -21.38
CA LEU A 809 8.09 31.78 -22.73
C LEU A 809 9.09 30.63 -22.77
N ASP A 810 8.89 29.64 -21.86
CA ASP A 810 9.67 28.38 -21.84
C ASP A 810 8.91 27.19 -22.47
N SER A 811 7.80 27.48 -23.15
CA SER A 811 6.84 26.54 -23.77
C SER A 811 6.07 25.65 -22.80
N ARG A 812 6.02 26.02 -21.52
CA ARG A 812 5.17 25.37 -20.52
C ARG A 812 4.08 26.33 -20.02
N VAL A 813 2.84 25.86 -20.03
CA VAL A 813 1.69 26.58 -19.46
C VAL A 813 1.50 26.26 -17.97
N SER A 814 2.58 25.97 -17.26
CA SER A 814 2.58 25.61 -15.84
C SER A 814 3.37 26.60 -14.97
N ASP A 815 3.41 27.86 -15.40
CA ASP A 815 4.04 28.92 -14.62
C ASP A 815 3.30 29.17 -13.32
N MET A 816 4.01 29.04 -12.18
CA MET A 816 3.42 29.25 -10.87
C MET A 816 3.18 30.74 -10.59
N VAL A 817 1.97 31.06 -10.12
CA VAL A 817 1.62 32.42 -9.66
C VAL A 817 2.42 32.80 -8.43
N ASP A 818 2.50 31.90 -7.46
CA ASP A 818 3.15 32.14 -6.16
C ASP A 818 4.63 31.70 -6.17
N ALA A 819 5.40 32.09 -5.18
CA ALA A 819 6.84 31.87 -5.10
C ALA A 819 7.26 30.40 -4.97
N SER A 820 6.37 29.51 -4.52
CA SER A 820 6.65 28.09 -4.35
C SER A 820 5.45 27.22 -4.67
N ARG A 821 5.73 25.97 -4.99
CA ARG A 821 4.74 24.91 -5.14
C ARG A 821 3.88 24.78 -3.88
N ASN A 822 2.60 24.43 -4.09
CA ASN A 822 1.68 24.10 -3.00
C ASN A 822 1.51 25.22 -1.95
N SER A 823 1.53 26.48 -2.42
CA SER A 823 1.45 27.68 -1.60
C SER A 823 0.08 27.91 -0.97
N ARG A 824 -0.98 27.34 -1.57
CA ARG A 824 -2.37 27.55 -1.13
C ARG A 824 -2.98 26.28 -0.56
N ARG A 825 -4.07 26.43 0.24
CA ARG A 825 -4.80 25.31 0.82
C ARG A 825 -6.16 25.14 0.14
N GLY A 826 -6.49 23.89 -0.19
CA GLY A 826 -7.78 23.51 -0.75
C GLY A 826 -8.84 23.28 0.33
N PHE A 827 -9.45 22.10 0.34
CA PHE A 827 -10.59 21.78 1.19
C PHE A 827 -10.23 20.73 2.24
N ASP A 828 -10.83 20.88 3.44
CA ASP A 828 -10.80 19.85 4.47
C ASP A 828 -11.79 18.73 4.13
N GLN A 829 -11.55 17.55 4.66
CA GLN A 829 -12.44 16.41 4.52
C GLN A 829 -12.94 15.95 5.88
N PHE A 830 -14.20 15.57 5.92
CA PHE A 830 -14.83 14.95 7.08
C PHE A 830 -15.92 13.98 6.63
N PHE A 831 -15.86 12.76 7.11
CA PHE A 831 -16.93 11.80 6.92
C PHE A 831 -17.09 10.89 8.13
N ILE A 832 -18.28 10.38 8.30
CA ILE A 832 -18.63 9.35 9.28
C ILE A 832 -19.25 8.19 8.49
N ASN A 833 -18.69 7.00 8.65
CA ASN A 833 -19.26 5.76 8.17
C ASN A 833 -19.77 4.95 9.37
N ALA A 834 -20.94 4.38 9.27
CA ALA A 834 -21.56 3.63 10.35
C ALA A 834 -22.17 2.33 9.85
N ARG A 835 -22.17 1.30 10.69
CA ARG A 835 -22.87 0.03 10.48
C ARG A 835 -23.72 -0.30 11.69
N LEU A 836 -24.97 -0.65 11.42
CA LEU A 836 -25.87 -1.25 12.40
C LEU A 836 -26.08 -2.72 12.01
N SER A 837 -25.73 -3.62 12.91
CA SER A 837 -25.85 -5.07 12.74
C SER A 837 -26.86 -5.65 13.72
N LYS A 838 -27.59 -6.69 13.29
CA LYS A 838 -28.41 -7.53 14.14
C LYS A 838 -27.90 -8.95 14.07
N TYR A 839 -27.53 -9.53 15.19
CA TYR A 839 -27.13 -10.91 15.35
C TYR A 839 -28.29 -11.77 15.87
N VAL A 840 -28.45 -12.95 15.27
CA VAL A 840 -29.39 -13.98 15.70
C VAL A 840 -28.63 -15.31 15.77
N ASN A 841 -28.51 -15.87 16.96
CA ASN A 841 -27.85 -17.14 17.18
C ASN A 841 -28.91 -18.26 17.25
N VAL A 842 -28.76 -19.30 16.44
CA VAL A 842 -29.62 -20.48 16.41
C VAL A 842 -28.73 -21.72 16.52
N SER A 843 -28.64 -22.32 17.68
CA SER A 843 -27.72 -23.43 17.96
C SER A 843 -26.26 -23.01 17.72
N GLN A 844 -25.56 -23.70 16.85
CA GLN A 844 -24.16 -23.41 16.46
C GLN A 844 -24.02 -22.42 15.31
N VAL A 845 -25.14 -21.95 14.78
CA VAL A 845 -25.19 -21.06 13.61
C VAL A 845 -25.49 -19.63 14.04
N ARG A 846 -24.76 -18.67 13.48
CA ARG A 846 -24.97 -17.25 13.70
C ARG A 846 -25.36 -16.55 12.40
N PHE A 847 -26.53 -15.94 12.41
CA PHE A 847 -26.95 -15.02 11.34
C PHE A 847 -26.65 -13.59 11.74
N GLN A 848 -26.20 -12.79 10.78
CA GLN A 848 -26.02 -11.36 10.90
C GLN A 848 -26.68 -10.68 9.70
N ILE A 849 -27.54 -9.72 9.96
CA ILE A 849 -28.05 -8.78 8.96
C ILE A 849 -27.55 -7.40 9.35
N PHE A 850 -27.11 -6.61 8.38
CA PHE A 850 -26.61 -5.27 8.68
C PHE A 850 -26.89 -4.27 7.56
N ALA A 851 -26.97 -3.01 7.96
CA ALA A 851 -27.00 -1.86 7.08
C ALA A 851 -25.79 -0.98 7.38
N GLU A 852 -25.14 -0.53 6.32
CA GLU A 852 -24.02 0.40 6.37
C GLU A 852 -24.39 1.70 5.69
N VAL A 853 -23.93 2.79 6.27
CA VAL A 853 -24.10 4.14 5.74
C VAL A 853 -22.73 4.79 5.67
N TYR A 854 -22.34 5.18 4.46
CA TYR A 854 -21.08 5.89 4.21
C TYR A 854 -21.40 7.37 4.04
N ASN A 855 -20.52 8.25 4.59
CA ASN A 855 -20.74 9.69 4.64
C ASN A 855 -22.12 10.03 5.20
N VAL A 856 -22.40 9.59 6.44
CA VAL A 856 -23.67 9.78 7.14
C VAL A 856 -24.20 11.22 7.06
N THR A 857 -23.30 12.18 7.18
CA THR A 857 -23.61 13.62 7.14
C THR A 857 -23.96 14.14 5.76
N ASN A 858 -23.72 13.36 4.72
CA ASN A 858 -23.83 13.75 3.30
C ASN A 858 -23.06 15.06 2.97
N ARG A 859 -21.94 15.28 3.65
CA ARG A 859 -21.07 16.43 3.38
C ARG A 859 -20.41 16.27 2.01
N ALA A 860 -20.40 17.33 1.21
CA ALA A 860 -19.57 17.39 0.01
C ALA A 860 -18.09 17.53 0.45
N ASN A 861 -17.34 16.44 0.35
CA ASN A 861 -15.89 16.43 0.61
C ASN A 861 -15.16 16.76 -0.67
N PHE A 862 -14.88 18.03 -0.90
CA PHE A 862 -14.22 18.48 -2.12
C PHE A 862 -12.78 17.97 -2.18
N GLY A 863 -12.38 17.55 -3.39
CA GLY A 863 -11.03 17.03 -3.68
C GLY A 863 -10.15 18.07 -4.34
N SER A 864 -10.09 18.04 -5.68
CA SER A 864 -9.23 18.94 -6.46
C SER A 864 -9.78 20.35 -6.54
N VAL A 865 -8.87 21.29 -6.83
CA VAL A 865 -9.15 22.73 -6.98
C VAL A 865 -8.88 23.14 -8.43
N PHE A 866 -9.67 24.06 -8.98
CA PHE A 866 -9.36 24.69 -10.26
C PHE A 866 -8.19 25.65 -10.08
N THR A 867 -7.03 25.33 -10.67
CA THR A 867 -5.75 25.97 -10.36
C THR A 867 -5.38 27.14 -11.27
N THR A 868 -6.12 27.39 -12.35
CA THR A 868 -5.78 28.39 -13.38
C THR A 868 -6.18 29.80 -12.94
N TYR A 869 -5.17 30.61 -12.62
CA TYR A 869 -5.33 31.98 -12.15
C TYR A 869 -5.87 32.90 -13.26
N GLY A 870 -6.75 33.82 -12.89
CA GLY A 870 -7.38 34.76 -13.79
C GLY A 870 -8.65 34.28 -14.48
N LEU A 871 -9.04 33.00 -14.30
CA LEU A 871 -10.31 32.48 -14.77
C LEU A 871 -11.39 32.54 -13.68
N PRO A 872 -12.70 32.62 -14.04
CA PRO A 872 -13.79 32.81 -13.07
C PRO A 872 -13.86 31.73 -11.97
N ASP A 873 -13.47 30.51 -12.28
CA ASP A 873 -13.55 29.38 -11.33
C ASP A 873 -12.30 29.15 -10.50
N PHE A 874 -11.33 30.05 -10.60
CA PHE A 874 -10.09 29.95 -9.83
C PHE A 874 -10.34 29.76 -8.33
N GLY A 875 -9.82 28.66 -7.78
CA GLY A 875 -9.99 28.29 -6.39
C GLY A 875 -11.25 27.48 -6.08
N ASN A 876 -12.15 27.30 -7.05
CA ASN A 876 -13.35 26.48 -6.90
C ASN A 876 -13.02 24.99 -6.91
N PRO A 877 -13.84 24.15 -6.25
CA PRO A 877 -13.66 22.70 -6.32
C PRO A 877 -13.98 22.16 -7.70
N THR A 878 -13.17 21.19 -8.18
CA THR A 878 -13.40 20.47 -9.44
C THR A 878 -13.88 19.05 -9.26
N THR A 879 -13.65 18.47 -8.06
CA THR A 879 -14.09 17.12 -7.72
C THR A 879 -14.69 17.10 -6.32
N ALA A 880 -15.60 16.17 -6.09
CA ALA A 880 -16.16 15.88 -4.77
C ALA A 880 -16.11 14.37 -4.53
N GLY A 881 -15.75 14.00 -3.31
CA GLY A 881 -15.81 12.62 -2.85
C GLY A 881 -17.26 12.09 -2.82
N ASP A 882 -17.37 10.82 -2.49
CA ASP A 882 -18.65 10.11 -2.49
C ASP A 882 -19.72 10.79 -1.63
N PRO A 883 -20.94 10.94 -2.17
CA PRO A 883 -22.09 11.36 -1.40
C PRO A 883 -22.46 10.27 -0.39
N ARG A 884 -23.52 10.48 0.38
CA ARG A 884 -24.03 9.44 1.29
C ARG A 884 -24.51 8.23 0.47
N ARG A 885 -23.95 7.05 0.82
CA ARG A 885 -24.23 5.76 0.19
C ARG A 885 -24.70 4.75 1.22
N PHE A 886 -25.54 3.80 0.79
CA PHE A 886 -26.02 2.73 1.63
C PHE A 886 -25.61 1.38 1.06
N GLN A 887 -25.15 0.50 1.97
CA GLN A 887 -24.86 -0.91 1.67
C GLN A 887 -25.63 -1.80 2.63
N PHE A 888 -26.20 -2.86 2.13
CA PHE A 888 -26.88 -3.87 2.94
C PHE A 888 -26.15 -5.19 2.81
N GLY A 889 -26.13 -5.96 3.89
CA GLY A 889 -25.51 -7.25 3.85
C GLY A 889 -26.11 -8.26 4.83
N ALA A 890 -25.85 -9.53 4.52
CA ALA A 890 -26.19 -10.65 5.37
C ALA A 890 -24.99 -11.60 5.45
N ARG A 891 -24.77 -12.18 6.62
CA ARG A 891 -23.75 -13.22 6.88
C ARG A 891 -24.37 -14.40 7.59
N PHE A 892 -23.86 -15.55 7.26
CA PHE A 892 -24.22 -16.84 7.87
C PHE A 892 -22.91 -17.53 8.28
N ASP A 893 -22.66 -17.65 9.58
CA ASP A 893 -21.50 -18.32 10.15
C ASP A 893 -21.94 -19.67 10.77
N PHE A 894 -21.19 -20.76 10.52
CA PHE A 894 -21.46 -22.09 11.05
C PHE A 894 -20.19 -22.84 11.45
#